data_8f887cc67e2aae6859766bb2854a930a
#
_entry.id   8f887cc67e2aae6859766bb2854a930a
#
_cell.length_a   1.000
_cell.length_b   1.000
_cell.length_c   1.000
_cell.angle_alpha   90.00
_cell.angle_beta   90.00
_cell.angle_gamma   90.00
#
_symmetry.space_group_name_H-M   'P 1'
#
loop_
_entity.id
_entity.type
_entity.pdbx_description
1 polymer ?
#
loop_
_entity_poly.entity_id
_entity_poly.type
_entity_poly.pdbx_seq_one_letter_code
_entity_poly.pdbx_strand_id
1 'polypeptide(L)'
;MSNYKEILKHYWGYEDFRGIQQQIIESIGLGHDTLGLMPTGGGKSLTFQVPAMALEGVCIVITPLIALMKDQVMHLRKQGILAAAVYSGMSHDDILRVLENCILGRTKFLYVSPERLSSELFVTKLRHMHVSFITVDEAHCISQWGYDFRPSYLEISNIRTLLPDIPVLALTATATPQVVEDICEKLSGKSGQTASQSVKHGFAVFRMSFERKNLTYLVKDCPDKIQELIHTFQHTQGSAIVYVRSRRRTKEIAQELSNAGLSATFYHAGLDHEVKDQRQRDWQQDRVRIIVCTNAFGMGIDKPDVRLVMHYDCPDSIEAYFQEAGRAGRDGKPAQAILLYNNSDNAKLAKRIDDTFPPKDEIRQVYEHLAYFFQIATGDGFGITREFSIDIFCQRFHHFPVRVHSALQILQRAGYIEYDATPDQQARVRFLLERHELYQFNDLSADEDRLIVTLLRNYGGLFADFGYIDETLISQQCGLRPADLHEVLKSLAHKRIIQYIPRQQVPTIRYMQRREDPEHVILSPDVYEKRQEQYRQRIHAMLNYMQDTAHCRSRLLLEYFGEKNTHDCGHCDVCLERQHQTIAHQQSPTAADAILHLLSDGHRHHLSELHRLPLPTEALNEALRRLVAEEKILLNDGFMEKQVSGT
;
A
#
# COMPACT_ATOMS: atom_id res chain seq x y z
N MET A 1 -34.52 -3.35 16.44
CA MET A 1 -33.59 -3.38 15.28
C MET A 1 -33.19 -1.96 15.01
N SER A 2 -31.91 -1.67 15.09
CA SER A 2 -31.37 -0.33 14.81
C SER A 2 -31.71 0.04 13.37
N ASN A 3 -32.22 1.25 13.15
CA ASN A 3 -32.69 1.68 11.83
C ASN A 3 -31.50 2.14 10.95
N TYR A 4 -30.56 1.20 10.64
CA TYR A 4 -29.36 1.47 9.88
C TYR A 4 -29.62 2.09 8.50
N LYS A 5 -30.75 1.69 7.85
CA LYS A 5 -31.12 2.26 6.54
C LYS A 5 -31.56 3.73 6.65
N GLU A 6 -32.27 4.11 7.72
CA GLU A 6 -32.62 5.52 7.94
C GLU A 6 -31.41 6.38 8.21
N ILE A 7 -30.45 5.87 9.01
CA ILE A 7 -29.16 6.53 9.26
C ILE A 7 -28.38 6.70 7.94
N LEU A 8 -28.30 5.65 7.13
CA LEU A 8 -27.65 5.68 5.82
C LEU A 8 -28.27 6.75 4.91
N LYS A 9 -29.60 6.77 4.84
CA LYS A 9 -30.34 7.75 4.03
C LYS A 9 -30.18 9.17 4.56
N HIS A 10 -30.26 9.37 5.87
CA HIS A 10 -30.18 10.69 6.49
C HIS A 10 -28.83 11.37 6.32
N TYR A 11 -27.73 10.64 6.58
CA TYR A 11 -26.39 11.24 6.56
C TYR A 11 -25.67 11.13 5.20
N TRP A 12 -25.90 10.06 4.44
CA TRP A 12 -25.19 9.79 3.19
C TRP A 12 -26.07 9.82 1.93
N GLY A 13 -27.40 9.89 2.09
CA GLY A 13 -28.34 9.99 0.97
C GLY A 13 -28.52 8.70 0.16
N TYR A 14 -28.04 7.56 0.65
CA TYR A 14 -28.21 6.27 -0.02
C TYR A 14 -29.46 5.55 0.50
N GLU A 15 -30.22 4.94 -0.40
CA GLU A 15 -31.44 4.21 -0.06
C GLU A 15 -31.16 2.79 0.49
N ASP A 16 -30.06 2.16 0.03
CA ASP A 16 -29.75 0.77 0.40
C ASP A 16 -28.25 0.50 0.49
N PHE A 17 -27.88 -0.56 1.21
CA PHE A 17 -26.52 -1.04 1.34
C PHE A 17 -26.08 -1.82 0.10
N ARG A 18 -24.78 -1.81 -0.18
CA ARG A 18 -24.17 -2.54 -1.31
C ARG A 18 -23.47 -3.80 -0.83
N GLY A 19 -23.66 -4.91 -1.57
CA GLY A 19 -22.92 -6.15 -1.30
C GLY A 19 -23.08 -6.63 0.14
N ILE A 20 -21.94 -6.80 0.84
CA ILE A 20 -21.89 -7.33 2.21
C ILE A 20 -21.94 -6.25 3.31
N GLN A 21 -22.15 -4.97 2.95
CA GLN A 21 -22.14 -3.87 3.92
C GLN A 21 -23.13 -4.10 5.07
N GLN A 22 -24.35 -4.50 4.74
CA GLN A 22 -25.40 -4.74 5.75
C GLN A 22 -25.00 -5.86 6.73
N GLN A 23 -24.43 -6.95 6.23
CA GLN A 23 -24.01 -8.08 7.06
C GLN A 23 -22.90 -7.67 8.04
N ILE A 24 -21.92 -6.87 7.58
CA ILE A 24 -20.86 -6.34 8.43
C ILE A 24 -21.44 -5.40 9.49
N ILE A 25 -22.34 -4.47 9.11
CA ILE A 25 -22.98 -3.50 10.00
C ILE A 25 -23.78 -4.23 11.09
N GLU A 26 -24.57 -5.23 10.72
CA GLU A 26 -25.35 -6.03 11.66
C GLU A 26 -24.46 -6.82 12.61
N SER A 27 -23.38 -7.43 12.11
CA SER A 27 -22.43 -8.22 12.90
C SER A 27 -21.77 -7.37 13.97
N ILE A 28 -21.16 -6.24 13.61
CA ILE A 28 -20.50 -5.35 14.57
C ILE A 28 -21.52 -4.69 15.51
N GLY A 29 -22.71 -4.37 15.01
CA GLY A 29 -23.80 -3.80 15.81
C GLY A 29 -24.37 -4.76 16.87
N LEU A 30 -24.21 -6.07 16.66
CA LEU A 30 -24.52 -7.12 17.63
C LEU A 30 -23.37 -7.41 18.61
N GLY A 31 -22.24 -6.71 18.49
CA GLY A 31 -21.09 -6.88 19.38
C GLY A 31 -20.15 -8.00 18.96
N HIS A 32 -20.20 -8.48 17.72
CA HIS A 32 -19.29 -9.52 17.24
C HIS A 32 -18.02 -8.93 16.63
N ASP A 33 -16.86 -9.49 16.95
CA ASP A 33 -15.62 -9.22 16.23
C ASP A 33 -15.81 -9.59 14.76
N THR A 34 -15.54 -8.63 13.88
CA THR A 34 -15.92 -8.74 12.47
C THR A 34 -14.73 -8.39 11.56
N LEU A 35 -14.49 -9.22 10.54
CA LEU A 35 -13.53 -8.93 9.47
C LEU A 35 -14.27 -8.77 8.15
N GLY A 36 -14.16 -7.59 7.54
CA GLY A 36 -14.72 -7.27 6.23
C GLY A 36 -13.65 -7.21 5.15
N LEU A 37 -13.72 -8.14 4.19
CA LEU A 37 -12.87 -8.15 3.00
C LEU A 37 -13.65 -7.52 1.85
N MET A 38 -13.29 -6.28 1.51
CA MET A 38 -14.03 -5.48 0.54
C MET A 38 -13.05 -4.79 -0.43
N PRO A 39 -13.29 -4.82 -1.75
CA PRO A 39 -12.42 -4.17 -2.72
C PRO A 39 -12.34 -2.66 -2.49
N THR A 40 -11.32 -2.03 -3.07
CA THR A 40 -11.22 -0.57 -3.12
C THR A 40 -12.45 0.00 -3.85
N GLY A 41 -13.08 1.03 -3.27
CA GLY A 41 -14.35 1.57 -3.79
C GLY A 41 -15.60 0.78 -3.37
N GLY A 42 -15.47 -0.32 -2.62
CA GLY A 42 -16.60 -1.08 -2.08
C GLY A 42 -17.37 -0.41 -0.94
N GLY A 43 -16.99 0.81 -0.53
CA GLY A 43 -17.68 1.56 0.51
C GLY A 43 -17.36 1.09 1.93
N LYS A 44 -16.12 0.69 2.20
CA LYS A 44 -15.63 0.26 3.53
C LYS A 44 -15.98 1.24 4.65
N SER A 45 -15.87 2.55 4.42
CA SER A 45 -16.13 3.57 5.45
C SER A 45 -17.55 3.51 6.00
N LEU A 46 -18.55 3.23 5.17
CA LEU A 46 -19.94 3.12 5.62
C LEU A 46 -20.17 1.96 6.59
N THR A 47 -19.35 0.90 6.50
CA THR A 47 -19.53 -0.29 7.36
C THR A 47 -19.20 -0.04 8.82
N PHE A 48 -18.42 1.02 9.13
CA PHE A 48 -18.22 1.46 10.52
C PHE A 48 -18.93 2.78 10.84
N GLN A 49 -19.12 3.65 9.85
CA GLN A 49 -19.77 4.94 10.11
C GLN A 49 -21.25 4.78 10.46
N VAL A 50 -21.98 3.94 9.75
CA VAL A 50 -23.42 3.72 10.00
C VAL A 50 -23.68 3.08 11.37
N PRO A 51 -23.05 1.95 11.76
CA PRO A 51 -23.28 1.36 13.07
C PRO A 51 -22.81 2.26 14.21
N ALA A 52 -21.72 3.02 14.04
CA ALA A 52 -21.28 3.97 15.05
C ALA A 52 -22.35 5.04 15.32
N MET A 53 -23.03 5.54 14.30
CA MET A 53 -24.12 6.52 14.50
C MET A 53 -25.34 5.96 15.24
N ALA A 54 -25.54 4.64 15.19
CA ALA A 54 -26.63 3.96 15.88
C ALA A 54 -26.31 3.58 17.33
N LEU A 55 -25.04 3.38 17.65
CA LEU A 55 -24.57 2.96 18.97
C LEU A 55 -24.19 4.17 19.83
N GLU A 56 -24.27 4.04 21.14
CA GLU A 56 -23.74 5.04 22.07
C GLU A 56 -22.20 4.95 22.16
N GLY A 57 -21.54 6.03 22.58
CA GLY A 57 -20.10 6.10 22.74
C GLY A 57 -19.34 6.50 21.49
N VAL A 58 -18.02 6.48 21.57
CA VAL A 58 -17.08 6.87 20.51
C VAL A 58 -16.62 5.64 19.73
N CYS A 59 -16.63 5.73 18.41
CA CYS A 59 -15.96 4.76 17.53
C CYS A 59 -14.48 5.18 17.36
N ILE A 60 -13.57 4.31 17.75
CA ILE A 60 -12.13 4.53 17.54
C ILE A 60 -11.74 3.92 16.19
N VAL A 61 -11.19 4.74 15.30
CA VAL A 61 -10.78 4.31 13.96
C VAL A 61 -9.25 4.38 13.85
N ILE A 62 -8.61 3.22 13.82
CA ILE A 62 -7.16 3.09 13.65
C ILE A 62 -6.86 3.00 12.16
N THR A 63 -6.07 3.93 11.64
CA THR A 63 -5.70 3.98 10.22
C THR A 63 -4.27 4.51 10.05
N PRO A 64 -3.51 4.03 9.04
CA PRO A 64 -2.08 4.28 8.97
C PRO A 64 -1.70 5.64 8.36
N LEU A 65 -2.67 6.39 7.83
CA LEU A 65 -2.39 7.58 7.03
C LEU A 65 -3.04 8.84 7.58
N ILE A 66 -2.20 9.78 7.99
CA ILE A 66 -2.63 11.09 8.52
C ILE A 66 -3.47 11.88 7.50
N ALA A 67 -3.09 11.86 6.22
CA ALA A 67 -3.84 12.55 5.17
C ALA A 67 -5.28 12.00 5.05
N LEU A 68 -5.42 10.67 5.03
CA LEU A 68 -6.73 10.01 5.00
C LEU A 68 -7.57 10.34 6.24
N MET A 69 -6.96 10.35 7.44
CA MET A 69 -7.66 10.75 8.67
C MET A 69 -8.23 12.15 8.56
N LYS A 70 -7.42 13.12 8.10
CA LYS A 70 -7.82 14.52 7.94
C LYS A 70 -8.99 14.64 6.96
N ASP A 71 -8.92 13.96 5.82
CA ASP A 71 -9.96 13.97 4.79
C ASP A 71 -11.27 13.35 5.32
N GLN A 72 -11.20 12.21 6.00
CA GLN A 72 -12.36 11.54 6.59
C GLN A 72 -13.00 12.40 7.68
N VAL A 73 -12.21 12.98 8.59
CA VAL A 73 -12.71 13.88 9.64
C VAL A 73 -13.37 15.11 9.03
N MET A 74 -12.75 15.72 8.02
CA MET A 74 -13.33 16.88 7.33
C MET A 74 -14.66 16.52 6.64
N HIS A 75 -14.73 15.36 6.01
CA HIS A 75 -15.95 14.89 5.34
C HIS A 75 -17.08 14.65 6.33
N LEU A 76 -16.82 13.96 7.44
CA LEU A 76 -17.81 13.74 8.51
C LEU A 76 -18.30 15.06 9.13
N ARG A 77 -17.38 16.00 9.39
CA ARG A 77 -17.76 17.33 9.91
C ARG A 77 -18.63 18.12 8.95
N LYS A 78 -18.43 18.01 7.64
CA LYS A 78 -19.31 18.63 6.63
C LYS A 78 -20.72 18.05 6.68
N GLN A 79 -20.88 16.81 7.11
CA GLN A 79 -22.17 16.15 7.31
C GLN A 79 -22.79 16.43 8.70
N GLY A 80 -22.18 17.30 9.51
CA GLY A 80 -22.62 17.62 10.86
C GLY A 80 -22.25 16.57 11.92
N ILE A 81 -21.40 15.61 11.59
CA ILE A 81 -20.97 14.53 12.49
C ILE A 81 -19.69 14.95 13.23
N LEU A 82 -19.71 14.83 14.56
CA LEU A 82 -18.58 15.19 15.41
C LEU A 82 -17.46 14.15 15.30
N ALA A 83 -16.40 14.49 14.58
CA ALA A 83 -15.23 13.64 14.37
C ALA A 83 -13.94 14.41 14.70
N ALA A 84 -12.96 13.71 15.23
CA ALA A 84 -11.64 14.25 15.55
C ALA A 84 -10.55 13.23 15.18
N ALA A 85 -9.30 13.71 15.09
CA ALA A 85 -8.14 12.85 14.84
C ALA A 85 -7.02 13.16 15.82
N VAL A 86 -6.25 12.13 16.20
CA VAL A 86 -5.02 12.20 16.99
C VAL A 86 -3.91 11.49 16.23
N TYR A 87 -2.87 12.24 15.85
CA TYR A 87 -1.75 11.74 15.06
C TYR A 87 -0.43 12.40 15.45
N SER A 88 0.67 11.89 14.94
CA SER A 88 2.00 12.46 15.17
C SER A 88 2.14 13.84 14.55
N GLY A 89 2.67 14.81 15.30
CA GLY A 89 2.80 16.22 14.89
C GLY A 89 1.72 17.17 15.44
N MET A 90 0.71 16.65 16.16
CA MET A 90 -0.22 17.50 16.90
C MET A 90 0.41 18.00 18.21
N SER A 91 0.01 19.21 18.64
CA SER A 91 0.39 19.74 19.96
C SER A 91 -0.23 18.89 21.08
N HIS A 92 0.43 18.86 22.25
CA HIS A 92 -0.07 18.14 23.42
C HIS A 92 -1.46 18.64 23.84
N ASP A 93 -1.67 19.96 23.85
CA ASP A 93 -2.93 20.58 24.25
C ASP A 93 -4.07 20.25 23.28
N ASP A 94 -3.78 20.17 21.98
CA ASP A 94 -4.77 19.76 20.99
C ASP A 94 -5.14 18.29 21.18
N ILE A 95 -4.15 17.42 21.44
CA ILE A 95 -4.40 16.01 21.73
C ILE A 95 -5.24 15.87 23.00
N LEU A 96 -4.86 16.56 24.07
CA LEU A 96 -5.58 16.53 25.34
C LEU A 96 -7.03 16.98 25.17
N ARG A 97 -7.25 18.11 24.49
CA ARG A 97 -8.60 18.64 24.18
C ARG A 97 -9.44 17.64 23.38
N VAL A 98 -8.86 17.00 22.38
CA VAL A 98 -9.56 15.98 21.59
C VAL A 98 -9.96 14.79 22.47
N LEU A 99 -9.03 14.26 23.28
CA LEU A 99 -9.28 13.11 24.14
C LEU A 99 -10.32 13.41 25.23
N GLU A 100 -10.27 14.60 25.81
CA GLU A 100 -11.27 15.07 26.78
C GLU A 100 -12.67 15.21 26.17
N ASN A 101 -12.77 15.72 24.94
CA ASN A 101 -14.05 15.74 24.23
C ASN A 101 -14.59 14.33 23.97
N CYS A 102 -13.72 13.33 23.77
CA CYS A 102 -14.16 11.93 23.66
C CYS A 102 -14.70 11.41 25.00
N ILE A 103 -14.05 11.69 26.14
CA ILE A 103 -14.52 11.30 27.48
C ILE A 103 -15.86 11.95 27.79
N LEU A 104 -16.05 13.21 27.40
CA LEU A 104 -17.29 13.95 27.60
C LEU A 104 -18.42 13.58 26.62
N GLY A 105 -18.21 12.59 25.76
CA GLY A 105 -19.21 12.15 24.77
C GLY A 105 -19.46 13.17 23.63
N ARG A 106 -18.59 14.16 23.45
CA ARG A 106 -18.70 15.20 22.43
C ARG A 106 -18.05 14.84 21.10
N THR A 107 -17.57 13.60 20.94
CA THR A 107 -16.92 13.10 19.74
C THR A 107 -17.50 11.74 19.38
N LYS A 108 -17.96 11.57 18.16
CA LYS A 108 -18.52 10.31 17.67
C LYS A 108 -17.48 9.41 17.02
N PHE A 109 -16.53 9.99 16.29
CA PHE A 109 -15.44 9.30 15.65
C PHE A 109 -14.10 9.87 16.09
N LEU A 110 -13.25 9.00 16.66
CA LEU A 110 -11.88 9.33 16.98
C LEU A 110 -10.93 8.55 16.06
N TYR A 111 -10.34 9.23 15.10
CA TYR A 111 -9.29 8.66 14.25
C TYR A 111 -7.94 8.73 14.96
N VAL A 112 -7.21 7.62 14.98
CA VAL A 112 -5.93 7.51 15.70
C VAL A 112 -4.89 6.86 14.81
N SER A 113 -3.67 7.43 14.77
CA SER A 113 -2.55 6.76 14.13
C SER A 113 -2.02 5.63 15.04
N PRO A 114 -1.56 4.50 14.48
CA PRO A 114 -1.13 3.34 15.26
C PRO A 114 0.01 3.69 16.24
N GLU A 115 0.88 4.65 15.87
CA GLU A 115 2.01 5.09 16.72
C GLU A 115 1.56 5.79 18.01
N ARG A 116 0.32 6.25 18.08
CA ARG A 116 -0.26 6.90 19.27
C ARG A 116 -0.87 5.93 20.26
N LEU A 117 -1.10 4.69 19.86
CA LEU A 117 -1.74 3.68 20.71
C LEU A 117 -0.93 3.32 21.96
N SER A 118 0.41 3.40 21.87
CA SER A 118 1.34 3.14 22.99
C SER A 118 1.62 4.36 23.86
N SER A 119 1.10 5.57 23.52
CA SER A 119 1.35 6.76 24.33
C SER A 119 0.61 6.67 25.66
N GLU A 120 1.31 6.96 26.77
CA GLU A 120 0.76 6.87 28.13
C GLU A 120 -0.48 7.77 28.30
N LEU A 121 -0.45 8.97 27.71
CA LEU A 121 -1.58 9.89 27.71
C LEU A 121 -2.82 9.26 27.05
N PHE A 122 -2.63 8.65 25.87
CA PHE A 122 -3.73 8.03 25.13
C PHE A 122 -4.32 6.85 25.94
N VAL A 123 -3.46 5.96 26.44
CA VAL A 123 -3.85 4.78 27.22
C VAL A 123 -4.60 5.19 28.49
N THR A 124 -4.11 6.22 29.21
CA THR A 124 -4.76 6.72 30.43
C THR A 124 -6.15 7.29 30.13
N LYS A 125 -6.28 8.14 29.10
CA LYS A 125 -7.57 8.74 28.73
C LYS A 125 -8.55 7.71 28.14
N LEU A 126 -8.06 6.71 27.40
CA LEU A 126 -8.86 5.63 26.81
C LEU A 126 -9.67 4.86 27.86
N ARG A 127 -9.11 4.61 29.03
CA ARG A 127 -9.79 3.91 30.15
C ARG A 127 -11.04 4.62 30.64
N HIS A 128 -11.15 5.91 30.38
CA HIS A 128 -12.29 6.75 30.79
C HIS A 128 -13.26 7.05 29.65
N MET A 129 -12.99 6.54 28.43
CA MET A 129 -13.87 6.74 27.29
C MET A 129 -14.96 5.66 27.24
N HIS A 130 -16.17 6.08 26.90
CA HIS A 130 -17.20 5.13 26.50
C HIS A 130 -17.02 4.78 25.02
N VAL A 131 -16.37 3.63 24.74
CA VAL A 131 -16.06 3.17 23.39
C VAL A 131 -17.15 2.26 22.88
N SER A 132 -17.73 2.56 21.72
CA SER A 132 -18.75 1.72 21.06
C SER A 132 -18.12 0.46 20.42
N PHE A 133 -17.11 0.65 19.61
CA PHE A 133 -16.27 -0.41 19.02
C PHE A 133 -14.99 0.20 18.43
N ILE A 134 -14.05 -0.68 18.10
CA ILE A 134 -12.77 -0.30 17.47
C ILE A 134 -12.82 -0.72 16.00
N THR A 135 -12.50 0.22 15.10
CA THR A 135 -12.30 -0.07 13.67
C THR A 135 -10.81 -0.08 13.35
N VAL A 136 -10.34 -1.14 12.70
CA VAL A 136 -8.98 -1.26 12.19
C VAL A 136 -9.05 -1.19 10.68
N ASP A 137 -8.78 -0.01 10.13
CA ASP A 137 -8.69 0.18 8.68
C ASP A 137 -7.33 -0.28 8.16
N GLU A 138 -7.28 -0.74 6.91
CA GLU A 138 -6.11 -1.37 6.29
C GLU A 138 -5.50 -2.46 7.20
N ALA A 139 -6.38 -3.34 7.74
CA ALA A 139 -6.01 -4.35 8.73
C ALA A 139 -4.90 -5.31 8.27
N HIS A 140 -4.64 -5.42 6.96
CA HIS A 140 -3.50 -6.19 6.44
C HIS A 140 -2.15 -5.67 6.94
N CYS A 141 -2.07 -4.41 7.42
CA CYS A 141 -0.85 -3.85 8.00
C CYS A 141 -0.41 -4.53 9.31
N ILE A 142 -1.30 -5.25 10.00
CA ILE A 142 -0.94 -6.01 11.22
C ILE A 142 -0.20 -7.30 10.90
N SER A 143 -0.37 -7.80 9.69
CA SER A 143 0.17 -9.10 9.27
C SER A 143 1.58 -8.96 8.73
N GLN A 144 2.49 -9.77 9.26
CA GLN A 144 3.84 -9.90 8.69
C GLN A 144 3.83 -10.53 7.29
N TRP A 145 2.78 -11.26 6.98
CA TRP A 145 2.52 -11.84 5.65
C TRP A 145 1.91 -10.81 4.67
N GLY A 146 1.46 -9.65 5.17
CA GLY A 146 0.97 -8.54 4.36
C GLY A 146 2.09 -7.82 3.59
N TYR A 147 1.75 -7.19 2.48
CA TYR A 147 2.72 -6.45 1.66
C TYR A 147 3.16 -5.10 2.28
N ASP A 148 2.36 -4.52 3.18
CA ASP A 148 2.63 -3.25 3.90
C ASP A 148 2.55 -3.48 5.43
N PHE A 149 3.38 -4.40 5.94
CA PHE A 149 3.45 -4.66 7.38
C PHE A 149 3.99 -3.44 8.14
N ARG A 150 3.26 -3.03 9.18
CA ARG A 150 3.62 -1.93 10.08
C ARG A 150 3.70 -2.40 11.52
N PRO A 151 4.89 -2.40 12.14
CA PRO A 151 5.05 -2.85 13.53
C PRO A 151 4.13 -2.15 14.53
N SER A 152 3.83 -0.86 14.32
CA SER A 152 2.92 -0.07 15.17
C SER A 152 1.47 -0.63 15.21
N TYR A 153 1.06 -1.42 14.20
CA TYR A 153 -0.24 -2.12 14.23
C TYR A 153 -0.30 -3.25 15.28
N LEU A 154 0.84 -3.77 15.71
CA LEU A 154 0.87 -4.79 16.78
C LEU A 154 0.40 -4.21 18.13
N GLU A 155 0.52 -2.89 18.33
CA GLU A 155 0.04 -2.19 19.52
C GLU A 155 -1.49 -2.26 19.67
N ILE A 156 -2.23 -2.58 18.61
CA ILE A 156 -3.68 -2.80 18.67
C ILE A 156 -4.03 -3.95 19.62
N SER A 157 -3.19 -4.96 19.70
CA SER A 157 -3.36 -6.07 20.65
C SER A 157 -3.33 -5.60 22.10
N ASN A 158 -2.50 -4.61 22.43
CA ASN A 158 -2.44 -4.00 23.76
C ASN A 158 -3.71 -3.24 24.09
N ILE A 159 -4.26 -2.49 23.12
CA ILE A 159 -5.55 -1.80 23.28
C ILE A 159 -6.68 -2.83 23.48
N ARG A 160 -6.64 -3.94 22.77
CA ARG A 160 -7.60 -5.04 22.92
C ARG A 160 -7.58 -5.63 24.33
N THR A 161 -6.39 -5.73 24.93
CA THR A 161 -6.23 -6.20 26.32
C THR A 161 -6.82 -5.21 27.33
N LEU A 162 -6.76 -3.91 27.05
CA LEU A 162 -7.35 -2.86 27.89
C LEU A 162 -8.87 -2.81 27.78
N LEU A 163 -9.43 -3.15 26.63
CA LEU A 163 -10.86 -3.11 26.27
C LEU A 163 -11.34 -4.48 25.78
N PRO A 164 -11.36 -5.52 26.63
CA PRO A 164 -11.58 -6.90 26.20
C PRO A 164 -13.00 -7.16 25.69
N ASP A 165 -13.99 -6.39 26.15
CA ASP A 165 -15.40 -6.58 25.81
C ASP A 165 -15.85 -5.69 24.64
N ILE A 166 -14.98 -4.79 24.16
CA ILE A 166 -15.29 -3.91 23.04
C ILE A 166 -15.05 -4.66 21.73
N PRO A 167 -16.03 -4.76 20.82
CA PRO A 167 -15.87 -5.48 19.56
C PRO A 167 -14.94 -4.73 18.58
N VAL A 168 -14.29 -5.51 17.72
CA VAL A 168 -13.36 -5.00 16.70
C VAL A 168 -13.92 -5.26 15.31
N LEU A 169 -13.96 -4.21 14.49
CA LEU A 169 -14.21 -4.28 13.06
C LEU A 169 -12.90 -4.09 12.29
N ALA A 170 -12.37 -5.15 11.72
CA ALA A 170 -11.20 -5.10 10.84
C ALA A 170 -11.64 -5.00 9.39
N LEU A 171 -11.03 -4.09 8.62
CA LEU A 171 -11.36 -3.84 7.22
C LEU A 171 -10.09 -3.86 6.37
N THR A 172 -10.14 -4.55 5.23
CA THR A 172 -9.06 -4.49 4.24
C THR A 172 -9.58 -4.75 2.83
N ALA A 173 -8.85 -4.21 1.83
CA ALA A 173 -9.13 -4.43 0.41
C ALA A 173 -8.24 -5.50 -0.22
N THR A 174 -7.15 -5.89 0.44
CA THR A 174 -6.11 -6.75 -0.12
C THR A 174 -5.60 -7.70 0.95
N ALA A 175 -6.16 -8.91 1.01
CA ALA A 175 -5.70 -9.92 1.94
C ALA A 175 -5.82 -11.31 1.32
N THR A 176 -4.70 -12.01 1.24
CA THR A 176 -4.68 -13.45 0.91
C THR A 176 -5.26 -14.27 2.06
N PRO A 177 -5.64 -15.54 1.83
CA PRO A 177 -6.16 -16.40 2.91
C PRO A 177 -5.26 -16.47 4.14
N GLN A 178 -3.95 -16.47 3.95
CA GLN A 178 -2.96 -16.48 5.03
C GLN A 178 -2.94 -15.18 5.84
N VAL A 179 -3.06 -14.03 5.15
CA VAL A 179 -3.15 -12.70 5.81
C VAL A 179 -4.44 -12.60 6.62
N VAL A 180 -5.55 -13.13 6.11
CA VAL A 180 -6.83 -13.17 6.84
C VAL A 180 -6.71 -13.94 8.15
N GLU A 181 -6.03 -15.08 8.12
CA GLU A 181 -5.82 -15.91 9.31
C GLU A 181 -4.97 -15.18 10.37
N ASP A 182 -3.87 -14.57 9.94
CA ASP A 182 -2.97 -13.78 10.80
C ASP A 182 -3.68 -12.55 11.41
N ILE A 183 -4.52 -11.85 10.64
CA ILE A 183 -5.34 -10.73 11.16
C ILE A 183 -6.25 -11.21 12.28
N CYS A 184 -7.00 -12.29 12.04
CA CYS A 184 -7.93 -12.83 13.02
C CYS A 184 -7.19 -13.32 14.28
N GLU A 185 -6.03 -13.97 14.13
CA GLU A 185 -5.22 -14.43 15.25
C GLU A 185 -4.71 -13.25 16.11
N LYS A 186 -4.11 -12.25 15.48
CA LYS A 186 -3.50 -11.10 16.18
C LYS A 186 -4.50 -10.15 16.82
N LEU A 187 -5.69 -10.03 16.27
CA LEU A 187 -6.75 -9.18 16.80
C LEU A 187 -7.67 -9.92 17.78
N SER A 188 -7.61 -11.26 17.89
CA SER A 188 -8.41 -12.01 18.85
C SER A 188 -7.95 -11.75 20.28
N GLY A 189 -8.83 -11.18 21.10
CA GLY A 189 -8.52 -10.85 22.52
C GLY A 189 -8.61 -12.04 23.49
N LYS A 190 -9.09 -13.19 23.06
CA LYS A 190 -9.22 -14.41 23.86
C LYS A 190 -8.95 -15.63 22.97
N SER A 191 -8.19 -16.59 23.50
CA SER A 191 -8.11 -17.95 22.95
C SER A 191 -9.49 -18.62 23.09
N GLY A 192 -10.41 -18.32 22.18
CA GLY A 192 -11.78 -18.85 22.16
C GLY A 192 -11.86 -20.08 21.29
N GLN A 193 -11.95 -21.24 21.92
CA GLN A 193 -12.40 -22.48 21.33
C GLN A 193 -13.89 -22.38 21.01
N THR A 194 -14.24 -22.06 19.76
CA THR A 194 -15.54 -22.49 19.17
C THR A 194 -15.42 -22.38 17.66
N ALA A 195 -15.24 -23.50 17.00
CA ALA A 195 -15.12 -23.61 15.55
C ALA A 195 -16.50 -23.86 14.93
N SER A 196 -17.11 -22.81 14.37
CA SER A 196 -18.01 -22.97 13.24
C SER A 196 -17.26 -22.52 11.97
N GLN A 197 -17.55 -23.10 10.81
CA GLN A 197 -16.82 -22.83 9.55
C GLN A 197 -16.84 -21.35 9.11
N SER A 198 -17.67 -20.49 9.71
CA SER A 198 -17.78 -19.06 9.43
C SER A 198 -17.07 -18.18 10.48
N VAL A 199 -16.51 -18.74 11.56
CA VAL A 199 -15.87 -18.01 12.66
C VAL A 199 -14.44 -18.48 12.81
N LYS A 200 -13.48 -17.63 12.41
CA LYS A 200 -12.04 -17.89 12.61
C LYS A 200 -11.56 -17.09 13.81
N HIS A 201 -10.97 -17.77 14.79
CA HIS A 201 -10.45 -17.13 16.02
C HIS A 201 -11.44 -16.15 16.69
N GLY A 202 -12.76 -16.43 16.63
CA GLY A 202 -13.79 -15.55 17.20
C GLY A 202 -14.28 -14.43 16.27
N PHE A 203 -13.70 -14.28 15.07
CA PHE A 203 -14.13 -13.29 14.08
C PHE A 203 -15.15 -13.83 13.10
N ALA A 204 -16.25 -13.08 12.89
CA ALA A 204 -17.14 -13.25 11.76
C ALA A 204 -16.49 -12.67 10.50
N VAL A 205 -16.18 -13.52 9.51
CA VAL A 205 -15.48 -13.11 8.31
C VAL A 205 -16.44 -12.98 7.14
N PHE A 206 -16.60 -11.78 6.62
CA PHE A 206 -17.40 -11.47 5.44
C PHE A 206 -16.50 -11.15 4.25
N ARG A 207 -16.78 -11.77 3.10
CA ARG A 207 -16.00 -11.60 1.87
C ARG A 207 -16.89 -11.10 0.74
N MET A 208 -16.54 -9.97 0.16
CA MET A 208 -17.07 -9.52 -1.12
C MET A 208 -16.10 -9.95 -2.22
N SER A 209 -16.61 -10.32 -3.38
CA SER A 209 -15.74 -10.59 -4.52
C SER A 209 -14.90 -9.35 -4.83
N PHE A 210 -13.64 -9.58 -5.14
CA PHE A 210 -12.70 -8.56 -5.61
C PHE A 210 -12.89 -8.24 -7.10
N GLU A 211 -13.81 -8.92 -7.78
CA GLU A 211 -14.09 -8.68 -9.19
C GLU A 211 -14.53 -7.24 -9.47
N ARG A 212 -13.89 -6.62 -10.43
CA ARG A 212 -14.18 -5.27 -10.92
C ARG A 212 -14.62 -5.35 -12.38
N LYS A 213 -15.93 -5.57 -12.61
CA LYS A 213 -16.52 -5.75 -13.96
C LYS A 213 -16.28 -4.58 -14.90
N ASN A 214 -16.12 -3.37 -14.35
CA ASN A 214 -15.86 -2.15 -15.11
C ASN A 214 -14.36 -1.86 -15.34
N LEU A 215 -13.46 -2.69 -14.80
CA LEU A 215 -12.01 -2.47 -14.88
C LEU A 215 -11.36 -3.54 -15.76
N THR A 216 -10.78 -3.10 -16.86
CA THR A 216 -10.03 -3.96 -17.79
C THR A 216 -8.56 -3.97 -17.40
N TYR A 217 -8.03 -5.15 -17.10
CA TYR A 217 -6.61 -5.36 -16.85
C TYR A 217 -5.91 -5.79 -18.14
N LEU A 218 -4.82 -5.08 -18.47
CA LEU A 218 -4.02 -5.35 -19.67
C LEU A 218 -2.54 -5.43 -19.30
N VAL A 219 -1.83 -6.39 -19.87
CA VAL A 219 -0.36 -6.45 -19.85
C VAL A 219 0.11 -6.24 -21.28
N LYS A 220 0.93 -5.20 -21.50
CA LYS A 220 1.49 -4.88 -22.81
C LYS A 220 2.99 -5.12 -22.81
N ASP A 221 3.45 -6.05 -23.60
CA ASP A 221 4.88 -6.20 -23.92
C ASP A 221 5.26 -5.10 -24.91
N CYS A 222 6.19 -4.24 -24.49
CA CYS A 222 6.63 -3.12 -25.31
C CYS A 222 8.12 -2.82 -25.09
N PRO A 223 8.91 -2.71 -26.15
CA PRO A 223 10.33 -2.38 -26.06
C PRO A 223 10.54 -0.92 -25.58
N ASP A 224 9.71 0.01 -26.04
CA ASP A 224 9.74 1.42 -25.65
C ASP A 224 8.49 1.82 -24.89
N LYS A 225 8.61 1.79 -23.55
CA LYS A 225 7.51 2.13 -22.64
C LYS A 225 7.09 3.61 -22.71
N ILE A 226 8.01 4.53 -23.07
CA ILE A 226 7.69 5.96 -23.16
C ILE A 226 6.81 6.23 -24.39
N GLN A 227 7.18 5.68 -25.52
CA GLN A 227 6.37 5.81 -26.74
C GLN A 227 4.99 5.19 -26.55
N GLU A 228 4.89 4.05 -25.85
CA GLU A 228 3.62 3.42 -25.54
C GLU A 228 2.75 4.28 -24.59
N LEU A 229 3.36 4.94 -23.59
CA LEU A 229 2.65 5.91 -22.74
C LEU A 229 2.07 7.06 -23.58
N ILE A 230 2.91 7.70 -24.38
CA ILE A 230 2.50 8.84 -25.24
C ILE A 230 1.38 8.41 -26.18
N HIS A 231 1.56 7.30 -26.89
CA HIS A 231 0.56 6.76 -27.81
C HIS A 231 -0.77 6.47 -27.10
N THR A 232 -0.73 5.80 -25.96
CA THR A 232 -1.93 5.48 -25.19
C THR A 232 -2.67 6.74 -24.74
N PHE A 233 -1.95 7.75 -24.23
CA PHE A 233 -2.57 8.99 -23.76
C PHE A 233 -3.08 9.91 -24.87
N GLN A 234 -2.52 9.83 -26.07
CA GLN A 234 -3.05 10.54 -27.25
C GLN A 234 -4.39 9.97 -27.71
N HIS A 235 -4.61 8.65 -27.53
CA HIS A 235 -5.82 7.96 -27.99
C HIS A 235 -6.86 7.71 -26.88
N THR A 236 -6.56 8.08 -25.63
CA THR A 236 -7.50 7.95 -24.50
C THR A 236 -7.84 9.33 -23.94
N GLN A 237 -8.95 9.41 -23.22
CA GLN A 237 -9.40 10.63 -22.54
C GLN A 237 -9.62 10.38 -21.05
N GLY A 238 -9.81 11.46 -20.30
CA GLY A 238 -10.09 11.42 -18.87
C GLY A 238 -8.82 11.40 -18.00
N SER A 239 -9.04 11.49 -16.71
CA SER A 239 -8.00 11.56 -15.69
C SER A 239 -7.20 10.25 -15.58
N ALA A 240 -5.89 10.36 -15.40
CA ALA A 240 -5.00 9.19 -15.41
C ALA A 240 -3.88 9.27 -14.35
N ILE A 241 -3.40 8.09 -13.96
CA ILE A 241 -2.28 7.89 -13.04
C ILE A 241 -1.22 7.04 -13.73
N VAL A 242 0.06 7.43 -13.60
CA VAL A 242 1.21 6.62 -14.05
C VAL A 242 2.07 6.29 -12.83
N TYR A 243 2.22 5.00 -12.54
CA TYR A 243 3.07 4.53 -11.45
C TYR A 243 4.49 4.23 -11.92
N VAL A 244 5.46 4.80 -11.22
CA VAL A 244 6.89 4.56 -11.40
C VAL A 244 7.56 4.40 -10.03
N ARG A 245 8.70 3.71 -9.96
CA ARG A 245 9.40 3.50 -8.68
C ARG A 245 10.29 4.65 -8.25
N SER A 246 10.97 5.26 -9.20
CA SER A 246 12.01 6.25 -8.93
C SER A 246 11.43 7.65 -8.84
N ARG A 247 11.74 8.37 -7.75
CA ARG A 247 11.41 9.80 -7.59
C ARG A 247 11.91 10.63 -8.78
N ARG A 248 13.11 10.36 -9.26
CA ARG A 248 13.71 11.03 -10.42
C ARG A 248 12.88 10.76 -11.69
N ARG A 249 12.52 9.49 -11.94
CA ARG A 249 11.73 9.10 -13.13
C ARG A 249 10.34 9.71 -13.15
N THR A 250 9.72 10.01 -11.99
CA THR A 250 8.41 10.71 -11.99
C THR A 250 8.49 12.04 -12.71
N LYS A 251 9.57 12.81 -12.45
CA LYS A 251 9.80 14.12 -13.06
C LYS A 251 10.15 13.98 -14.55
N GLU A 252 11.04 13.06 -14.89
CA GLU A 252 11.47 12.83 -16.27
C GLU A 252 10.28 12.46 -17.17
N ILE A 253 9.49 11.46 -16.77
CA ILE A 253 8.33 11.00 -17.55
C ILE A 253 7.24 12.10 -17.64
N ALA A 254 6.96 12.83 -16.56
CA ALA A 254 6.03 13.94 -16.61
C ALA A 254 6.47 15.02 -17.60
N GLN A 255 7.77 15.30 -17.68
CA GLN A 255 8.34 16.24 -18.64
C GLN A 255 8.22 15.73 -20.09
N GLU A 256 8.49 14.44 -20.33
CA GLU A 256 8.37 13.84 -21.67
C GLU A 256 6.91 13.86 -22.15
N LEU A 257 5.94 13.54 -21.27
CA LEU A 257 4.53 13.66 -21.57
C LEU A 257 4.13 15.11 -21.88
N SER A 258 4.65 16.07 -21.10
CA SER A 258 4.39 17.50 -21.35
C SER A 258 4.98 17.98 -22.67
N ASN A 259 6.18 17.52 -23.03
CA ASN A 259 6.82 17.81 -24.33
C ASN A 259 6.01 17.24 -25.51
N ALA A 260 5.29 16.13 -25.29
CA ALA A 260 4.37 15.55 -26.26
C ALA A 260 2.98 16.25 -26.30
N GLY A 261 2.81 17.39 -25.62
CA GLY A 261 1.57 18.15 -25.57
C GLY A 261 0.50 17.62 -24.62
N LEU A 262 0.85 16.70 -23.71
CA LEU A 262 -0.05 16.12 -22.74
C LEU A 262 0.04 16.87 -21.39
N SER A 263 -1.12 17.20 -20.77
CA SER A 263 -1.15 17.85 -19.45
C SER A 263 -0.75 16.87 -18.37
N ALA A 264 0.50 16.97 -17.86
CA ALA A 264 1.07 16.06 -16.89
C ALA A 264 1.78 16.78 -15.74
N THR A 265 1.70 16.19 -14.55
CA THR A 265 2.48 16.60 -13.36
C THR A 265 3.09 15.38 -12.69
N PHE A 266 3.96 15.59 -11.68
CA PHE A 266 4.58 14.49 -10.95
C PHE A 266 4.37 14.59 -9.44
N TYR A 267 4.40 13.44 -8.75
CA TYR A 267 4.20 13.35 -7.31
C TYR A 267 5.08 12.26 -6.67
N HIS A 268 5.79 12.61 -5.59
CA HIS A 268 6.56 11.65 -4.79
C HIS A 268 6.74 12.14 -3.35
N ALA A 269 7.10 11.26 -2.43
CA ALA A 269 7.25 11.56 -1.00
C ALA A 269 8.25 12.69 -0.68
N GLY A 270 9.28 12.86 -1.50
CA GLY A 270 10.33 13.88 -1.30
C GLY A 270 9.96 15.30 -1.77
N LEU A 271 8.71 15.57 -2.14
CA LEU A 271 8.23 16.94 -2.40
C LEU A 271 7.80 17.61 -1.10
N ASP A 272 7.91 18.93 -1.02
CA ASP A 272 7.38 19.74 0.06
C ASP A 272 5.87 19.56 0.21
N HIS A 273 5.37 19.72 1.42
CA HIS A 273 3.96 19.44 1.73
C HIS A 273 3.00 20.31 0.90
N GLU A 274 3.29 21.60 0.79
CA GLU A 274 2.49 22.54 0.00
C GLU A 274 2.45 22.17 -1.48
N VAL A 275 3.61 21.77 -2.03
CA VAL A 275 3.72 21.33 -3.43
C VAL A 275 2.94 20.05 -3.67
N LYS A 276 2.99 19.10 -2.72
CA LYS A 276 2.19 17.87 -2.79
C LYS A 276 0.70 18.18 -2.84
N ASP A 277 0.23 19.01 -1.91
CA ASP A 277 -1.17 19.39 -1.80
C ASP A 277 -1.66 20.15 -3.04
N GLN A 278 -0.82 21.03 -3.58
CA GLN A 278 -1.17 21.78 -4.79
C GLN A 278 -1.32 20.85 -5.99
N ARG A 279 -0.35 19.97 -6.24
CA ARG A 279 -0.37 19.03 -7.39
C ARG A 279 -1.51 18.04 -7.30
N GLN A 280 -1.79 17.54 -6.10
CA GLN A 280 -2.93 16.67 -5.86
C GLN A 280 -4.25 17.39 -6.14
N ARG A 281 -4.42 18.62 -5.66
CA ARG A 281 -5.61 19.45 -5.94
C ARG A 281 -5.79 19.74 -7.41
N ASP A 282 -4.71 20.09 -8.12
CA ASP A 282 -4.77 20.40 -9.55
C ASP A 282 -5.22 19.18 -10.36
N TRP A 283 -4.73 17.98 -10.00
CA TRP A 283 -5.16 16.75 -10.63
C TRP A 283 -6.59 16.34 -10.22
N GLN A 284 -6.97 16.50 -8.97
CA GLN A 284 -8.34 16.21 -8.50
C GLN A 284 -9.39 17.10 -9.15
N GLN A 285 -9.04 18.34 -9.47
CA GLN A 285 -9.91 19.34 -10.12
C GLN A 285 -9.79 19.35 -11.64
N ASP A 286 -9.16 18.33 -12.23
CA ASP A 286 -8.95 18.19 -13.69
C ASP A 286 -8.19 19.34 -14.37
N ARG A 287 -7.48 20.19 -13.60
CA ARG A 287 -6.56 21.20 -14.17
C ARG A 287 -5.35 20.53 -14.81
N VAL A 288 -4.95 19.38 -14.29
CA VAL A 288 -3.93 18.51 -14.85
C VAL A 288 -4.54 17.13 -15.06
N ARG A 289 -4.38 16.56 -16.24
CA ARG A 289 -4.98 15.29 -16.63
C ARG A 289 -4.23 14.08 -16.08
N ILE A 290 -2.89 14.10 -16.16
CA ILE A 290 -2.02 12.96 -15.88
C ILE A 290 -1.16 13.26 -14.66
N ILE A 291 -1.14 12.35 -13.68
CA ILE A 291 -0.20 12.42 -12.57
C ILE A 291 0.78 11.24 -12.62
N VAL A 292 2.08 11.53 -12.75
CA VAL A 292 3.15 10.54 -12.72
C VAL A 292 3.68 10.46 -11.29
N CYS A 293 3.60 9.29 -10.67
CA CYS A 293 3.84 9.19 -9.23
C CYS A 293 4.56 7.91 -8.81
N THR A 294 5.12 7.95 -7.61
CA THR A 294 5.52 6.73 -6.89
C THR A 294 4.32 6.21 -6.07
N ASN A 295 4.48 5.05 -5.42
CA ASN A 295 3.50 4.49 -4.47
C ASN A 295 3.10 5.45 -3.35
N ALA A 296 3.86 6.53 -3.12
CA ALA A 296 3.49 7.60 -2.18
C ALA A 296 2.19 8.34 -2.59
N PHE A 297 1.85 8.34 -3.88
CA PHE A 297 0.56 8.79 -4.38
C PHE A 297 -0.39 7.58 -4.42
N GLY A 298 -0.92 7.27 -3.27
CA GLY A 298 -1.61 6.01 -3.14
C GLY A 298 -2.78 6.06 -2.17
N MET A 299 -2.59 5.49 -0.99
CA MET A 299 -3.63 5.37 0.02
C MET A 299 -4.28 6.73 0.31
N GLY A 300 -5.60 6.78 0.39
CA GLY A 300 -6.36 8.01 0.67
C GLY A 300 -6.77 8.84 -0.54
N ILE A 301 -6.37 8.48 -1.76
CA ILE A 301 -6.85 9.18 -2.96
C ILE A 301 -8.21 8.63 -3.38
N ASP A 302 -9.20 9.50 -3.37
CA ASP A 302 -10.59 9.18 -3.73
C ASP A 302 -11.11 10.07 -4.86
N LYS A 303 -10.51 9.93 -6.06
CA LYS A 303 -11.03 10.49 -7.31
C LYS A 303 -11.82 9.40 -8.03
N PRO A 304 -13.14 9.55 -8.22
CA PRO A 304 -14.00 8.48 -8.74
C PRO A 304 -13.80 8.20 -10.24
N ASP A 305 -13.43 9.21 -10.99
CA ASP A 305 -13.47 9.24 -12.45
C ASP A 305 -12.11 9.04 -13.13
N VAL A 306 -11.18 8.36 -12.47
CA VAL A 306 -9.91 7.94 -13.09
C VAL A 306 -10.19 6.91 -14.17
N ARG A 307 -9.85 7.22 -15.43
CA ARG A 307 -10.11 6.33 -16.57
C ARG A 307 -8.98 5.36 -16.85
N LEU A 308 -7.76 5.73 -16.49
CA LEU A 308 -6.59 4.95 -16.83
C LEU A 308 -5.57 4.95 -15.69
N VAL A 309 -5.12 3.78 -15.30
CA VAL A 309 -3.95 3.57 -14.44
C VAL A 309 -2.90 2.82 -15.24
N MET A 310 -1.70 3.39 -15.36
CA MET A 310 -0.60 2.76 -16.07
C MET A 310 0.57 2.48 -15.12
N HIS A 311 1.11 1.29 -15.18
CA HIS A 311 2.33 0.93 -14.48
C HIS A 311 3.49 0.91 -15.47
N TYR A 312 4.33 1.94 -15.38
CA TYR A 312 5.57 2.02 -16.16
C TYR A 312 6.63 1.06 -15.62
N ASP A 313 6.78 1.03 -14.31
CA ASP A 313 7.58 0.04 -13.59
C ASP A 313 6.67 -0.99 -12.93
N CYS A 314 7.06 -2.26 -12.99
CA CYS A 314 6.33 -3.33 -12.36
C CYS A 314 6.34 -3.18 -10.83
N PRO A 315 5.18 -3.28 -10.14
CA PRO A 315 5.10 -3.38 -8.68
C PRO A 315 5.81 -4.62 -8.14
N ASP A 316 6.09 -4.63 -6.84
CA ASP A 316 6.78 -5.75 -6.18
C ASP A 316 5.84 -6.90 -5.79
N SER A 317 4.54 -6.69 -5.92
CA SER A 317 3.54 -7.69 -5.55
C SER A 317 2.21 -7.49 -6.27
N ILE A 318 1.42 -8.55 -6.35
CA ILE A 318 0.05 -8.52 -6.87
C ILE A 318 -0.85 -7.62 -6.03
N GLU A 319 -0.66 -7.60 -4.71
CA GLU A 319 -1.45 -6.76 -3.79
C GLU A 319 -1.25 -5.28 -4.08
N ALA A 320 0.02 -4.84 -4.24
CA ALA A 320 0.34 -3.47 -4.60
C ALA A 320 -0.26 -3.12 -5.97
N TYR A 321 -0.05 -3.99 -6.96
CA TYR A 321 -0.64 -3.83 -8.30
C TYR A 321 -2.16 -3.69 -8.24
N PHE A 322 -2.84 -4.59 -7.52
CA PHE A 322 -4.30 -4.60 -7.42
C PHE A 322 -4.84 -3.34 -6.72
N GLN A 323 -4.17 -2.88 -5.67
CA GLN A 323 -4.52 -1.66 -4.94
C GLN A 323 -4.35 -0.40 -5.80
N GLU A 324 -3.25 -0.32 -6.55
CA GLU A 324 -2.93 0.80 -7.45
C GLU A 324 -3.86 0.81 -8.67
N ALA A 325 -4.03 -0.31 -9.34
CA ALA A 325 -4.94 -0.51 -10.46
C ALA A 325 -6.41 -0.23 -10.07
N GLY A 326 -6.80 -0.65 -8.86
CA GLY A 326 -8.13 -0.46 -8.30
C GLY A 326 -8.57 0.99 -8.09
N ARG A 327 -7.69 1.97 -8.32
CA ARG A 327 -8.04 3.41 -8.33
C ARG A 327 -8.81 3.83 -9.57
N ALA A 328 -8.69 3.07 -10.66
CA ALA A 328 -9.45 3.33 -11.87
C ALA A 328 -10.92 2.94 -11.73
N GLY A 329 -11.81 3.75 -12.29
CA GLY A 329 -13.23 3.43 -12.43
C GLY A 329 -14.01 3.25 -11.13
N ARG A 330 -13.74 4.01 -10.09
CA ARG A 330 -14.49 3.93 -8.81
C ARG A 330 -15.95 4.38 -8.95
N ASP A 331 -16.25 5.16 -9.96
CA ASP A 331 -17.60 5.60 -10.32
C ASP A 331 -18.42 4.49 -11.02
N GLY A 332 -17.86 3.30 -11.24
CA GLY A 332 -18.50 2.18 -11.92
C GLY A 332 -18.46 2.27 -13.46
N LYS A 333 -17.93 3.35 -14.02
CA LYS A 333 -17.78 3.49 -15.47
C LYS A 333 -16.55 2.72 -15.97
N PRO A 334 -16.51 2.31 -17.26
CA PRO A 334 -15.38 1.62 -17.85
C PRO A 334 -14.06 2.34 -17.62
N ALA A 335 -13.05 1.59 -17.20
CA ALA A 335 -11.70 2.07 -16.96
C ALA A 335 -10.68 0.96 -17.25
N GLN A 336 -9.41 1.34 -17.41
CA GLN A 336 -8.34 0.41 -17.76
C GLN A 336 -7.17 0.51 -16.77
N ALA A 337 -6.55 -0.63 -16.49
CA ALA A 337 -5.28 -0.75 -15.80
C ALA A 337 -4.29 -1.44 -16.74
N ILE A 338 -3.25 -0.71 -17.15
CA ILE A 338 -2.27 -1.19 -18.12
C ILE A 338 -0.92 -1.34 -17.43
N LEU A 339 -0.35 -2.54 -17.47
CA LEU A 339 0.99 -2.83 -17.02
C LEU A 339 1.92 -2.93 -18.23
N LEU A 340 2.91 -2.05 -18.31
CA LEU A 340 3.92 -2.06 -19.35
C LEU A 340 5.07 -2.99 -18.94
N TYR A 341 5.32 -3.99 -19.75
CA TYR A 341 6.32 -5.02 -19.52
C TYR A 341 7.35 -5.07 -20.64
N ASN A 342 8.57 -5.42 -20.31
CA ASN A 342 9.58 -5.89 -21.25
C ASN A 342 10.53 -6.88 -20.57
N ASN A 343 11.31 -7.62 -21.36
CA ASN A 343 12.20 -8.65 -20.83
C ASN A 343 13.23 -8.16 -19.81
N SER A 344 13.62 -6.87 -19.86
CA SER A 344 14.55 -6.29 -18.87
C SER A 344 13.92 -6.20 -17.47
N ASP A 345 12.60 -6.21 -17.36
CA ASP A 345 11.92 -6.14 -16.05
C ASP A 345 12.10 -7.41 -15.23
N ASN A 346 12.31 -8.57 -15.87
CA ASN A 346 12.63 -9.82 -15.18
C ASN A 346 13.93 -9.69 -14.37
N ALA A 347 14.99 -9.21 -15.03
CA ALA A 347 16.28 -9.01 -14.38
C ALA A 347 16.20 -7.94 -13.28
N LYS A 348 15.43 -6.86 -13.51
CA LYS A 348 15.22 -5.81 -12.51
C LYS A 348 14.48 -6.34 -11.29
N LEU A 349 13.43 -7.16 -11.47
CA LEU A 349 12.67 -7.75 -10.36
C LEU A 349 13.50 -8.78 -9.58
N ALA A 350 14.28 -9.62 -10.26
CA ALA A 350 15.19 -10.53 -9.59
C ALA A 350 16.24 -9.78 -8.76
N LYS A 351 16.86 -8.74 -9.33
CA LYS A 351 17.82 -7.90 -8.61
C LYS A 351 17.21 -7.22 -7.37
N ARG A 352 15.92 -6.87 -7.39
CA ARG A 352 15.26 -6.28 -6.23
C ARG A 352 15.26 -7.18 -5.00
N ILE A 353 15.22 -8.51 -5.18
CA ILE A 353 15.31 -9.45 -4.06
C ILE A 353 16.65 -9.28 -3.36
N ASP A 354 17.76 -9.25 -4.14
CA ASP A 354 19.10 -9.11 -3.60
C ASP A 354 19.35 -7.70 -3.00
N ASP A 355 18.78 -6.66 -3.61
CA ASP A 355 18.89 -5.30 -3.12
C ASP A 355 18.08 -5.06 -1.85
N THR A 356 16.93 -5.75 -1.68
CA THR A 356 16.07 -5.64 -0.49
C THR A 356 16.57 -6.54 0.65
N PHE A 357 17.16 -7.67 0.33
CA PHE A 357 17.75 -8.62 1.27
C PHE A 357 19.21 -8.90 0.91
N PRO A 358 20.12 -7.93 1.20
CA PRO A 358 21.55 -8.14 1.01
C PRO A 358 22.04 -9.37 1.80
N PRO A 359 23.10 -10.05 1.39
CA PRO A 359 23.69 -11.15 2.16
C PRO A 359 23.95 -10.76 3.62
N LYS A 360 23.77 -11.69 4.55
CA LYS A 360 23.94 -11.43 5.98
C LYS A 360 25.31 -10.84 6.32
N ASP A 361 26.35 -11.26 5.60
CA ASP A 361 27.70 -10.76 5.81
C ASP A 361 27.84 -9.29 5.36
N GLU A 362 27.13 -8.88 4.28
CA GLU A 362 27.07 -7.47 3.87
C GLU A 362 26.33 -6.63 4.92
N ILE A 363 25.25 -7.15 5.52
CA ILE A 363 24.52 -6.47 6.60
C ILE A 363 25.41 -6.30 7.84
N ARG A 364 26.16 -7.33 8.22
CA ARG A 364 27.14 -7.27 9.31
C ARG A 364 28.25 -6.27 9.04
N GLN A 365 28.74 -6.25 7.80
CA GLN A 365 29.75 -5.27 7.36
C GLN A 365 29.21 -3.83 7.42
N VAL A 366 27.96 -3.60 7.02
CA VAL A 366 27.30 -2.27 7.18
C VAL A 366 27.24 -1.88 8.65
N TYR A 367 26.86 -2.81 9.56
CA TYR A 367 26.83 -2.55 10.99
C TYR A 367 28.21 -2.21 11.56
N GLU A 368 29.25 -2.91 11.16
CA GLU A 368 30.64 -2.64 11.55
C GLU A 368 31.08 -1.26 11.05
N HIS A 369 30.83 -0.97 9.76
CA HIS A 369 31.19 0.32 9.15
C HIS A 369 30.43 1.48 9.79
N LEU A 370 29.19 1.30 10.28
CA LEU A 370 28.48 2.31 11.04
C LEU A 370 29.22 2.65 12.34
N ALA A 371 29.73 1.63 13.04
CA ALA A 371 30.49 1.83 14.26
C ALA A 371 31.80 2.59 14.00
N TYR A 372 32.49 2.29 12.90
CA TYR A 372 33.67 3.05 12.48
C TYR A 372 33.31 4.48 12.05
N PHE A 373 32.19 4.65 11.35
CA PHE A 373 31.72 5.97 10.92
C PHE A 373 31.43 6.90 12.10
N PHE A 374 30.81 6.36 13.15
CA PHE A 374 30.44 7.10 14.36
C PHE A 374 31.48 7.03 15.48
N GLN A 375 32.59 6.30 15.28
CA GLN A 375 33.66 6.10 16.27
C GLN A 375 33.14 5.51 17.60
N ILE A 376 32.28 4.48 17.51
CA ILE A 376 31.72 3.80 18.66
C ILE A 376 32.56 2.54 18.96
N ALA A 377 33.08 2.41 20.18
CA ALA A 377 33.82 1.23 20.62
C ALA A 377 32.89 0.04 20.90
N THR A 378 33.41 -1.19 20.79
CA THR A 378 32.68 -2.41 21.18
C THR A 378 32.30 -2.33 22.67
N GLY A 379 31.05 -2.67 22.99
CA GLY A 379 30.49 -2.57 24.34
C GLY A 379 29.89 -1.21 24.69
N ASP A 380 30.06 -0.19 23.83
CA ASP A 380 29.51 1.16 23.99
C ASP A 380 28.33 1.41 23.04
N GLY A 381 27.81 2.62 23.01
CA GLY A 381 26.87 3.11 22.01
C GLY A 381 25.40 3.09 22.39
N PHE A 382 24.98 2.40 23.45
CA PHE A 382 23.58 2.34 23.85
C PHE A 382 22.97 3.74 24.04
N GLY A 383 21.89 4.02 23.30
CA GLY A 383 21.15 5.28 23.34
C GLY A 383 21.82 6.44 22.60
N ILE A 384 23.02 6.24 22.02
CA ILE A 384 23.70 7.29 21.24
C ILE A 384 22.95 7.51 19.92
N THR A 385 22.53 8.75 19.67
CA THR A 385 21.94 9.21 18.40
C THR A 385 22.97 10.03 17.63
N ARG A 386 23.11 9.75 16.33
CA ARG A 386 24.02 10.46 15.41
C ARG A 386 23.32 10.80 14.10
N GLU A 387 23.67 11.97 13.54
CA GLU A 387 23.27 12.33 12.18
C GLU A 387 23.92 11.37 11.18
N PHE A 388 23.16 10.96 10.16
CA PHE A 388 23.60 9.99 9.18
C PHE A 388 23.31 10.45 7.75
N SER A 389 24.34 10.54 6.93
CA SER A 389 24.20 10.72 5.49
C SER A 389 24.58 9.43 4.78
N ILE A 390 23.60 8.81 4.14
CA ILE A 390 23.81 7.58 3.39
C ILE A 390 24.80 7.77 2.24
N ASP A 391 24.78 8.94 1.60
CA ASP A 391 25.67 9.23 0.47
C ASP A 391 27.13 9.33 0.92
N ILE A 392 27.41 10.06 2.03
CA ILE A 392 28.75 10.17 2.62
C ILE A 392 29.23 8.79 3.10
N PHE A 393 28.36 8.04 3.76
CA PHE A 393 28.68 6.69 4.23
C PHE A 393 29.04 5.75 3.07
N CYS A 394 28.20 5.71 2.04
CA CYS A 394 28.43 4.87 0.86
C CYS A 394 29.70 5.26 0.11
N GLN A 395 29.99 6.56 -0.01
CA GLN A 395 31.23 7.04 -0.63
C GLN A 395 32.47 6.62 0.17
N ARG A 396 32.42 6.70 1.51
CA ARG A 396 33.55 6.36 2.39
C ARG A 396 33.86 4.86 2.42
N PHE A 397 32.83 4.01 2.42
CA PHE A 397 32.97 2.56 2.59
C PHE A 397 32.68 1.76 1.31
N HIS A 398 32.47 2.43 0.17
CA HIS A 398 32.21 1.82 -1.14
C HIS A 398 30.98 0.90 -1.19
N HIS A 399 29.92 1.28 -0.49
CA HIS A 399 28.64 0.57 -0.52
C HIS A 399 27.66 1.14 -1.54
N PHE A 400 26.65 0.32 -1.91
CA PHE A 400 25.53 0.77 -2.72
C PHE A 400 24.40 1.33 -1.84
N PRO A 401 23.92 2.57 -2.06
CA PRO A 401 22.92 3.22 -1.18
C PRO A 401 21.67 2.40 -0.94
N VAL A 402 21.14 1.71 -1.98
CA VAL A 402 19.93 0.88 -1.86
C VAL A 402 20.15 -0.28 -0.89
N ARG A 403 21.28 -0.98 -0.97
CA ARG A 403 21.62 -2.10 -0.08
C ARG A 403 21.89 -1.63 1.34
N VAL A 404 22.57 -0.50 1.52
CA VAL A 404 22.77 0.11 2.84
C VAL A 404 21.43 0.44 3.48
N HIS A 405 20.54 1.08 2.73
CA HIS A 405 19.19 1.38 3.25
C HIS A 405 18.44 0.12 3.68
N SER A 406 18.49 -0.94 2.88
CA SER A 406 17.90 -2.24 3.23
C SER A 406 18.57 -2.89 4.45
N ALA A 407 19.89 -2.85 4.54
CA ALA A 407 20.64 -3.35 5.69
C ALA A 407 20.26 -2.61 6.99
N LEU A 408 20.14 -1.27 6.94
CA LEU A 408 19.70 -0.46 8.08
C LEU A 408 18.28 -0.84 8.53
N GLN A 409 17.36 -1.06 7.60
CA GLN A 409 16.01 -1.51 7.94
C GLN A 409 15.98 -2.91 8.56
N ILE A 410 16.85 -3.82 8.11
CA ILE A 410 16.98 -5.17 8.69
C ILE A 410 17.57 -5.07 10.09
N LEU A 411 18.64 -4.28 10.30
CA LEU A 411 19.24 -4.04 11.61
C LEU A 411 18.28 -3.37 12.59
N GLN A 412 17.43 -2.46 12.13
CA GLN A 412 16.35 -1.87 12.92
C GLN A 412 15.33 -2.92 13.37
N ARG A 413 14.88 -3.79 12.45
CA ARG A 413 13.96 -4.89 12.79
C ARG A 413 14.58 -5.90 13.74
N ALA A 414 15.88 -6.09 13.65
CA ALA A 414 16.63 -6.95 14.58
C ALA A 414 16.90 -6.28 15.94
N GLY A 415 16.54 -5.00 16.12
CA GLY A 415 16.65 -4.28 17.38
C GLY A 415 18.05 -3.73 17.69
N TYR A 416 18.96 -3.69 16.71
CA TYR A 416 20.31 -3.14 16.90
C TYR A 416 20.33 -1.62 16.83
N ILE A 417 19.56 -1.05 15.92
CA ILE A 417 19.50 0.39 15.68
C ILE A 417 18.06 0.86 15.50
N GLU A 418 17.85 2.14 15.69
CA GLU A 418 16.68 2.89 15.20
C GLU A 418 17.16 3.82 14.09
N TYR A 419 16.61 3.67 12.88
CA TYR A 419 16.97 4.47 11.71
C TYR A 419 15.80 5.34 11.31
N ASP A 420 15.91 6.64 11.53
CA ASP A 420 14.95 7.63 11.06
C ASP A 420 15.44 8.25 9.76
N ALA A 421 14.83 7.83 8.66
CA ALA A 421 15.19 8.25 7.29
C ALA A 421 14.47 9.54 6.85
N THR A 422 13.50 10.05 7.62
CA THR A 422 12.68 11.20 7.24
C THR A 422 13.24 12.49 7.81
N PRO A 423 13.91 13.33 6.99
CA PRO A 423 14.24 14.69 7.42
C PRO A 423 12.95 15.53 7.42
N ASP A 424 12.62 16.13 8.51
CA ASP A 424 11.59 17.17 8.75
C ASP A 424 10.65 16.87 9.92
N GLN A 425 11.20 16.31 11.00
CA GLN A 425 10.49 16.28 12.27
C GLN A 425 10.81 17.56 13.06
N GLN A 426 9.75 18.22 13.55
CA GLN A 426 9.92 19.34 14.48
C GLN A 426 10.72 18.91 15.70
N ALA A 427 11.51 19.83 16.28
CA ALA A 427 12.20 19.59 17.54
C ALA A 427 11.19 19.17 18.62
N ARG A 428 11.59 18.28 19.49
CA ARG A 428 10.74 17.82 20.59
C ARG A 428 11.51 17.70 21.90
N VAL A 429 10.82 18.04 22.98
CA VAL A 429 11.38 18.06 24.32
C VAL A 429 10.44 17.36 25.29
N ARG A 430 11.02 16.64 26.26
CA ARG A 430 10.32 16.08 27.42
C ARG A 430 11.15 16.33 28.67
N PHE A 431 10.53 16.69 29.80
CA PHE A 431 11.22 16.73 31.09
C PHE A 431 11.41 15.31 31.62
N LEU A 432 12.61 15.05 32.13
CA LEU A 432 12.99 13.78 32.78
C LEU A 432 12.79 13.84 34.29
N LEU A 433 12.83 15.06 34.87
CA LEU A 433 12.59 15.34 36.29
C LEU A 433 11.10 15.57 36.53
N GLU A 434 10.62 15.25 37.71
CA GLU A 434 9.29 15.67 38.14
C GLU A 434 9.25 17.19 38.45
N ARG A 435 8.04 17.77 38.44
CA ARG A 435 7.88 19.20 38.58
C ARG A 435 8.46 19.74 39.89
N HIS A 436 8.40 18.97 40.98
CA HIS A 436 8.94 19.37 42.28
C HIS A 436 10.47 19.24 42.33
N GLU A 437 11.09 18.31 41.63
CA GLU A 437 12.55 18.17 41.55
C GLU A 437 13.17 19.33 40.77
N LEU A 438 12.48 19.82 39.73
CA LEU A 438 12.94 20.96 38.93
C LEU A 438 13.16 22.22 39.77
N TYR A 439 12.32 22.48 40.80
CA TYR A 439 12.47 23.64 41.70
C TYR A 439 13.63 23.49 42.68
N GLN A 440 14.16 22.30 42.87
CA GLN A 440 15.29 22.05 43.79
C GLN A 440 16.65 22.07 43.06
N PHE A 441 16.64 22.25 41.74
CA PHE A 441 17.84 22.24 40.91
C PHE A 441 18.54 23.65 40.98
N ASN A 442 19.70 23.70 41.65
CA ASN A 442 20.41 24.96 41.93
C ASN A 442 21.55 25.28 40.95
N ASP A 443 21.80 24.42 39.96
CA ASP A 443 22.92 24.55 39.01
C ASP A 443 22.42 24.89 37.60
N LEU A 444 21.58 25.92 37.50
CA LEU A 444 21.06 26.44 36.22
C LEU A 444 21.68 27.77 35.88
N SER A 445 22.08 27.95 34.65
CA SER A 445 22.43 29.29 34.12
C SER A 445 21.16 30.15 33.91
N ALA A 446 21.32 31.46 33.83
CA ALA A 446 20.20 32.36 33.60
C ALA A 446 19.44 32.07 32.27
N ASP A 447 20.15 31.57 31.27
CA ASP A 447 19.56 31.22 29.97
C ASP A 447 18.82 29.85 30.03
N GLU A 448 19.36 28.91 30.82
CA GLU A 448 18.69 27.61 31.06
C GLU A 448 17.38 27.80 31.83
N ASP A 449 17.39 28.62 32.88
CA ASP A 449 16.18 28.91 33.66
C ASP A 449 15.13 29.64 32.81
N ARG A 450 15.56 30.64 32.02
CA ARG A 450 14.66 31.34 31.07
C ARG A 450 14.05 30.40 30.05
N LEU A 451 14.85 29.47 29.54
CA LEU A 451 14.38 28.46 28.57
C LEU A 451 13.37 27.52 29.21
N ILE A 452 13.63 27.00 30.42
CA ILE A 452 12.71 26.13 31.15
C ILE A 452 11.36 26.82 31.34
N VAL A 453 11.38 28.08 31.83
CA VAL A 453 10.16 28.86 32.02
C VAL A 453 9.41 29.09 30.72
N THR A 454 10.12 29.35 29.63
CA THR A 454 9.52 29.55 28.29
C THR A 454 8.90 28.25 27.76
N LEU A 455 9.58 27.12 27.92
CA LEU A 455 9.05 25.80 27.54
C LEU A 455 7.76 25.47 28.31
N LEU A 456 7.76 25.67 29.63
CA LEU A 456 6.61 25.39 30.49
C LEU A 456 5.41 26.33 30.26
N ARG A 457 5.66 27.57 29.79
CA ARG A 457 4.60 28.51 29.42
C ARG A 457 3.93 28.22 28.09
N ASN A 458 4.73 27.77 27.09
CA ASN A 458 4.24 27.60 25.73
C ASN A 458 3.75 26.19 25.46
N TYR A 459 4.24 25.17 26.18
CA TYR A 459 3.98 23.78 25.89
C TYR A 459 3.53 23.04 27.15
N GLY A 460 2.26 22.59 27.13
CA GLY A 460 1.71 21.77 28.22
C GLY A 460 2.17 20.31 28.10
N GLY A 461 2.19 19.59 29.22
CA GLY A 461 2.38 18.13 29.27
C GLY A 461 3.79 17.63 29.04
N LEU A 462 4.81 18.49 29.02
CA LEU A 462 6.21 18.11 28.79
C LEU A 462 6.79 17.17 29.87
N PHE A 463 6.15 17.02 31.01
CA PHE A 463 6.52 16.05 32.07
C PHE A 463 5.97 14.65 31.78
N ALA A 464 4.91 14.53 31.00
CA ALA A 464 4.26 13.25 30.71
C ALA A 464 4.76 12.63 29.40
N ASP A 465 4.94 13.44 28.35
CA ASP A 465 5.34 12.98 27.02
C ASP A 465 6.13 14.07 26.26
N PHE A 466 6.70 13.69 25.11
CA PHE A 466 7.37 14.64 24.23
C PHE A 466 6.39 15.67 23.66
N GLY A 467 6.69 16.95 23.87
CA GLY A 467 6.06 18.07 23.19
C GLY A 467 6.89 18.51 21.98
N TYR A 468 6.24 18.75 20.85
CA TYR A 468 6.87 19.37 19.69
C TYR A 468 7.05 20.85 19.96
N ILE A 469 8.26 21.36 19.74
CA ILE A 469 8.63 22.75 20.01
C ILE A 469 8.99 23.48 18.72
N ASP A 470 8.61 24.76 18.65
CA ASP A 470 9.08 25.67 17.61
C ASP A 470 10.32 26.41 18.11
N GLU A 471 11.51 25.94 17.67
CA GLU A 471 12.80 26.51 18.08
C GLU A 471 12.93 27.99 17.68
N THR A 472 12.26 28.41 16.57
CA THR A 472 12.28 29.82 16.13
C THR A 472 11.50 30.71 17.11
N LEU A 473 10.31 30.26 17.49
CA LEU A 473 9.47 30.97 18.47
C LEU A 473 10.16 31.08 19.84
N ILE A 474 10.73 29.96 20.31
CA ILE A 474 11.44 29.90 21.60
C ILE A 474 12.68 30.79 21.57
N SER A 475 13.46 30.75 20.48
CA SER A 475 14.64 31.63 20.28
C SER A 475 14.28 33.11 20.43
N GLN A 476 13.18 33.53 19.78
CA GLN A 476 12.68 34.90 19.88
C GLN A 476 12.23 35.24 21.30
N GLN A 477 11.49 34.39 21.98
CA GLN A 477 10.98 34.64 23.33
C GLN A 477 12.06 34.62 24.41
N CYS A 478 13.06 33.76 24.26
CA CYS A 478 14.21 33.70 25.15
C CYS A 478 15.25 34.81 24.86
N GLY A 479 15.15 35.48 23.70
CA GLY A 479 16.15 36.45 23.27
C GLY A 479 17.51 35.81 22.94
N LEU A 480 17.52 34.55 22.58
CA LEU A 480 18.70 33.77 22.21
C LEU A 480 18.82 33.65 20.69
N ARG A 481 20.02 33.58 20.14
CA ARG A 481 20.19 33.19 18.73
C ARG A 481 19.89 31.69 18.57
N PRO A 482 19.47 31.23 17.40
CA PRO A 482 19.16 29.79 17.19
C PRO A 482 20.29 28.84 17.57
N ALA A 483 21.55 29.22 17.31
CA ALA A 483 22.72 28.43 17.71
C ALA A 483 22.88 28.33 19.23
N ASP A 484 22.69 29.47 19.94
CA ASP A 484 22.81 29.52 21.40
C ASP A 484 21.66 28.76 22.06
N LEU A 485 20.43 28.83 21.52
CA LEU A 485 19.30 28.02 21.97
C LEU A 485 19.59 26.53 21.89
N HIS A 486 20.19 26.08 20.79
CA HIS A 486 20.53 24.67 20.59
C HIS A 486 21.55 24.19 21.64
N GLU A 487 22.56 25.01 21.97
CA GLU A 487 23.54 24.66 22.99
C GLU A 487 22.91 24.63 24.40
N VAL A 488 22.00 25.55 24.71
CA VAL A 488 21.27 25.55 25.99
C VAL A 488 20.37 24.32 26.11
N LEU A 489 19.66 23.94 25.05
CA LEU A 489 18.86 22.68 25.01
C LEU A 489 19.72 21.44 25.20
N LYS A 490 20.91 21.39 24.60
CA LYS A 490 21.87 20.31 24.81
C LYS A 490 22.42 20.27 26.23
N SER A 491 22.74 21.43 26.81
CA SER A 491 23.19 21.56 28.20
C SER A 491 22.16 20.99 29.18
N LEU A 492 20.88 21.37 29.02
CA LEU A 492 19.79 20.81 29.84
C LEU A 492 19.63 19.30 29.65
N ALA A 493 19.86 18.80 28.43
CA ALA A 493 19.82 17.37 28.16
C ALA A 493 21.02 16.61 28.80
N HIS A 494 22.21 17.20 28.78
CA HIS A 494 23.39 16.65 29.48
C HIS A 494 23.18 16.60 31.00
N LYS A 495 22.54 17.62 31.56
CA LYS A 495 22.16 17.68 33.00
C LYS A 495 21.01 16.72 33.33
N ARG A 496 20.48 15.97 32.37
CA ARG A 496 19.32 15.05 32.49
C ARG A 496 18.05 15.72 33.02
N ILE A 497 17.90 17.03 32.80
CA ILE A 497 16.69 17.75 33.13
C ILE A 497 15.62 17.53 32.08
N ILE A 498 16.03 17.55 30.82
CA ILE A 498 15.17 17.29 29.67
C ILE A 498 15.74 16.18 28.80
N GLN A 499 14.87 15.55 28.04
CA GLN A 499 15.24 14.79 26.85
C GLN A 499 14.91 15.67 25.63
N TYR A 500 15.93 16.07 24.90
CA TYR A 500 15.80 16.94 23.73
C TYR A 500 16.14 16.17 22.47
N ILE A 501 15.24 16.21 21.51
CA ILE A 501 15.45 15.68 20.17
C ILE A 501 15.35 16.89 19.22
N PRO A 502 16.48 17.33 18.62
CA PRO A 502 16.52 18.50 17.76
C PRO A 502 15.66 18.30 16.51
N ARG A 503 15.29 19.40 15.86
CA ARG A 503 14.69 19.39 14.53
C ARG A 503 15.62 18.64 13.59
N GLN A 504 15.12 17.53 13.06
CA GLN A 504 15.91 16.70 12.16
C GLN A 504 15.83 17.26 10.74
N GLN A 505 16.91 17.89 10.31
CA GLN A 505 17.12 18.25 8.90
C GLN A 505 17.83 17.15 8.12
N VAL A 506 18.40 16.17 8.80
CA VAL A 506 19.14 15.03 8.26
C VAL A 506 18.67 13.73 8.93
N PRO A 507 18.70 12.60 8.21
CA PRO A 507 18.45 11.29 8.81
C PRO A 507 19.33 11.02 10.04
N THR A 508 18.82 10.23 10.98
CA THR A 508 19.59 9.85 12.18
C THR A 508 19.59 8.35 12.39
N ILE A 509 20.66 7.89 13.05
CA ILE A 509 20.76 6.52 13.56
C ILE A 509 20.98 6.58 15.07
N ARG A 510 20.20 5.79 15.79
CA ARG A 510 20.33 5.58 17.23
C ARG A 510 20.65 4.12 17.50
N TYR A 511 21.64 3.86 18.35
CA TYR A 511 21.95 2.51 18.81
C TYR A 511 20.97 2.11 19.92
N MET A 512 20.24 1.01 19.71
CA MET A 512 19.24 0.51 20.64
C MET A 512 19.80 -0.50 21.66
N GLN A 513 21.02 -0.94 21.42
CA GLN A 513 21.80 -1.79 22.33
C GLN A 513 23.28 -1.42 22.23
N ARG A 514 24.10 -1.98 23.13
CA ARG A 514 25.55 -1.80 23.07
C ARG A 514 26.10 -2.41 21.79
N ARG A 515 27.11 -1.77 21.20
CA ARG A 515 27.77 -2.29 20.02
C ARG A 515 28.35 -3.67 20.31
N GLU A 516 27.99 -4.65 19.51
CA GLU A 516 28.54 -5.99 19.48
C GLU A 516 29.55 -6.14 18.34
N ASP A 517 30.36 -7.20 18.40
CA ASP A 517 31.18 -7.58 17.28
C ASP A 517 30.31 -8.08 16.12
N PRO A 518 30.67 -7.82 14.86
CA PRO A 518 29.84 -8.18 13.70
C PRO A 518 29.45 -9.66 13.64
N GLU A 519 30.34 -10.54 14.12
CA GLU A 519 30.09 -11.99 14.16
C GLU A 519 28.96 -12.36 15.11
N HIS A 520 28.74 -11.57 16.16
CA HIS A 520 27.68 -11.76 17.14
C HIS A 520 26.34 -11.11 16.74
N VAL A 521 26.29 -10.39 15.62
CA VAL A 521 25.03 -9.83 15.11
C VAL A 521 24.12 -10.95 14.63
N ILE A 522 23.07 -11.22 15.41
CA ILE A 522 22.09 -12.28 15.14
C ILE A 522 20.93 -11.70 14.31
N LEU A 523 20.78 -12.20 13.11
CA LEU A 523 19.61 -11.94 12.28
C LEU A 523 18.71 -13.18 12.32
N SER A 524 17.65 -13.12 13.12
CA SER A 524 16.74 -14.25 13.30
C SER A 524 16.03 -14.63 12.00
N PRO A 525 15.58 -15.87 11.82
CA PRO A 525 14.84 -16.30 10.65
C PRO A 525 13.58 -15.47 10.39
N ASP A 526 12.92 -14.95 11.43
CA ASP A 526 11.73 -14.10 11.30
C ASP A 526 12.06 -12.71 10.76
N VAL A 527 13.26 -12.22 11.00
CA VAL A 527 13.72 -10.91 10.51
C VAL A 527 14.27 -11.00 9.09
N TYR A 528 14.91 -12.08 8.72
CA TYR A 528 15.63 -12.20 7.45
C TYR A 528 15.06 -13.28 6.53
N GLU A 529 15.28 -14.60 6.79
CA GLU A 529 14.99 -15.68 5.85
C GLU A 529 13.51 -15.78 5.49
N LYS A 530 12.61 -15.77 6.48
CA LYS A 530 11.17 -15.87 6.22
C LYS A 530 10.67 -14.68 5.40
N ARG A 531 11.18 -13.48 5.69
CA ARG A 531 10.81 -12.27 4.95
C ARG A 531 11.37 -12.23 3.54
N GLN A 532 12.62 -12.70 3.36
CA GLN A 532 13.23 -12.83 2.04
C GLN A 532 12.42 -13.80 1.18
N GLU A 533 12.04 -14.95 1.73
CA GLU A 533 11.25 -15.95 1.01
C GLU A 533 9.86 -15.42 0.66
N GLN A 534 9.18 -14.75 1.57
CA GLN A 534 7.90 -14.08 1.30
C GLN A 534 8.02 -13.04 0.17
N TYR A 535 9.06 -12.21 0.22
CA TYR A 535 9.29 -11.20 -0.81
C TYR A 535 9.59 -11.86 -2.17
N ARG A 536 10.37 -12.94 -2.17
CA ARG A 536 10.65 -13.74 -3.37
C ARG A 536 9.36 -14.32 -3.96
N GLN A 537 8.49 -14.89 -3.15
CA GLN A 537 7.20 -15.46 -3.59
C GLN A 537 6.30 -14.37 -4.22
N ARG A 538 6.26 -13.16 -3.64
CA ARG A 538 5.50 -12.04 -4.22
C ARG A 538 6.05 -11.60 -5.57
N ILE A 539 7.38 -11.48 -5.69
CA ILE A 539 8.04 -11.15 -6.96
C ILE A 539 7.74 -12.24 -8.00
N HIS A 540 7.82 -13.52 -7.63
CA HIS A 540 7.49 -14.62 -8.54
C HIS A 540 6.02 -14.60 -8.95
N ALA A 541 5.09 -14.36 -8.04
CA ALA A 541 3.68 -14.22 -8.37
C ALA A 541 3.44 -13.09 -9.38
N MET A 542 4.12 -11.96 -9.21
CA MET A 542 4.01 -10.84 -10.14
C MET A 542 4.63 -11.14 -11.51
N LEU A 543 5.78 -11.83 -11.55
CA LEU A 543 6.40 -12.29 -12.78
C LEU A 543 5.48 -13.25 -13.53
N ASN A 544 4.92 -14.25 -12.84
CA ASN A 544 3.97 -15.19 -13.41
C ASN A 544 2.74 -14.47 -14.00
N TYR A 545 2.18 -13.50 -13.26
CA TYR A 545 1.05 -12.70 -13.74
C TYR A 545 1.36 -11.95 -15.04
N MET A 546 2.57 -11.37 -15.17
CA MET A 546 2.97 -10.63 -16.37
C MET A 546 3.20 -11.55 -17.58
N GLN A 547 3.82 -12.70 -17.34
CA GLN A 547 4.25 -13.63 -18.40
C GLN A 547 3.15 -14.61 -18.83
N ASP A 548 2.12 -14.79 -18.03
CA ASP A 548 1.04 -15.70 -18.35
C ASP A 548 0.22 -15.17 -19.54
N THR A 549 0.23 -15.90 -20.63
CA THR A 549 -0.55 -15.62 -21.85
C THR A 549 -1.72 -16.58 -22.02
N ALA A 550 -1.88 -17.53 -21.07
CA ALA A 550 -2.88 -18.58 -21.15
C ALA A 550 -4.12 -18.31 -20.29
N HIS A 551 -4.02 -17.54 -19.21
CA HIS A 551 -5.13 -17.36 -18.28
C HIS A 551 -5.61 -15.90 -18.24
N CYS A 552 -6.91 -15.72 -18.05
CA CYS A 552 -7.54 -14.41 -17.93
C CYS A 552 -6.92 -13.60 -16.79
N ARG A 553 -6.58 -12.32 -17.05
CA ARG A 553 -5.94 -11.43 -16.07
C ARG A 553 -6.76 -11.24 -14.79
N SER A 554 -8.05 -10.99 -14.94
CA SER A 554 -8.96 -10.84 -13.79
C SER A 554 -9.04 -12.12 -12.97
N ARG A 555 -9.15 -13.27 -13.64
CA ARG A 555 -9.19 -14.58 -12.99
C ARG A 555 -7.93 -14.85 -12.15
N LEU A 556 -6.73 -14.60 -12.69
CA LEU A 556 -5.46 -14.77 -11.97
C LEU A 556 -5.42 -13.92 -10.69
N LEU A 557 -5.90 -12.66 -10.75
CA LEU A 557 -5.97 -11.79 -9.58
C LEU A 557 -6.94 -12.34 -8.53
N LEU A 558 -8.13 -12.77 -8.92
CA LEU A 558 -9.14 -13.32 -8.02
C LEU A 558 -8.66 -14.61 -7.35
N GLU A 559 -8.03 -15.51 -8.10
CA GLU A 559 -7.46 -16.77 -7.59
C GLU A 559 -6.31 -16.48 -6.60
N TYR A 560 -5.48 -15.46 -6.84
CA TYR A 560 -4.42 -15.04 -5.92
C TYR A 560 -4.98 -14.63 -4.56
N PHE A 561 -6.12 -13.91 -4.53
CA PHE A 561 -6.81 -13.54 -3.29
C PHE A 561 -7.69 -14.67 -2.71
N GLY A 562 -7.63 -15.88 -3.28
CA GLY A 562 -8.30 -17.07 -2.77
C GLY A 562 -9.76 -17.19 -3.16
N GLU A 563 -10.22 -16.48 -4.19
CA GLU A 563 -11.55 -16.73 -4.76
C GLU A 563 -11.57 -18.03 -5.57
N LYS A 564 -12.62 -18.81 -5.37
CA LYS A 564 -12.87 -20.07 -6.10
C LYS A 564 -13.97 -19.84 -7.12
N ASN A 565 -14.03 -20.70 -8.14
CA ASN A 565 -15.04 -20.64 -9.22
C ASN A 565 -15.01 -19.31 -10.00
N THR A 566 -13.82 -18.81 -10.25
CA THR A 566 -13.60 -17.62 -11.07
C THR A 566 -13.88 -17.92 -12.55
N HIS A 567 -14.35 -16.92 -13.28
CA HIS A 567 -14.61 -17.01 -14.72
C HIS A 567 -13.74 -16.02 -15.49
N ASP A 568 -13.61 -16.24 -16.79
CA ASP A 568 -12.87 -15.34 -17.66
C ASP A 568 -13.65 -14.04 -17.87
N CYS A 569 -12.97 -12.88 -17.79
CA CYS A 569 -13.63 -11.57 -17.86
C CYS A 569 -14.12 -11.18 -19.27
N GLY A 570 -13.56 -11.79 -20.30
CA GLY A 570 -13.94 -11.53 -21.70
C GLY A 570 -13.33 -10.28 -22.35
N HIS A 571 -12.64 -9.42 -21.59
CA HIS A 571 -12.16 -8.12 -22.08
C HIS A 571 -10.70 -7.78 -21.75
N CYS A 572 -9.94 -8.63 -21.06
CA CYS A 572 -8.49 -8.46 -20.89
C CYS A 572 -7.72 -8.84 -22.18
N ASP A 573 -6.43 -8.50 -22.24
CA ASP A 573 -5.54 -8.85 -23.36
C ASP A 573 -5.64 -10.32 -23.76
N VAL A 574 -5.53 -11.25 -22.81
CA VAL A 574 -5.61 -12.70 -23.06
C VAL A 574 -6.98 -13.13 -23.59
N CYS A 575 -8.07 -12.61 -23.00
CA CYS A 575 -9.42 -12.96 -23.47
C CYS A 575 -9.70 -12.45 -24.88
N LEU A 576 -9.26 -11.22 -25.19
CA LEU A 576 -9.42 -10.63 -26.53
C LEU A 576 -8.60 -11.41 -27.57
N GLU A 577 -7.35 -11.75 -27.24
CA GLU A 577 -6.50 -12.53 -28.14
C GLU A 577 -7.12 -13.91 -28.46
N ARG A 578 -7.66 -14.61 -27.45
CA ARG A 578 -8.38 -15.88 -27.69
C ARG A 578 -9.61 -15.70 -28.58
N GLN A 579 -10.36 -14.62 -28.40
CA GLN A 579 -11.51 -14.33 -29.24
C GLN A 579 -11.07 -14.09 -30.68
N HIS A 580 -10.00 -13.32 -30.90
CA HIS A 580 -9.44 -13.08 -32.23
C HIS A 580 -8.96 -14.37 -32.88
N GLN A 581 -8.26 -15.24 -32.14
CA GLN A 581 -7.83 -16.54 -32.65
C GLN A 581 -9.01 -17.45 -33.02
N THR A 582 -10.05 -17.48 -32.19
CA THR A 582 -11.27 -18.26 -32.46
C THR A 582 -11.98 -17.77 -33.72
N ILE A 583 -12.11 -16.45 -33.88
CA ILE A 583 -12.72 -15.84 -35.07
C ILE A 583 -11.87 -16.12 -36.32
N ALA A 584 -10.54 -15.99 -36.21
CA ALA A 584 -9.61 -16.29 -37.27
C ALA A 584 -9.68 -17.76 -37.69
N HIS A 585 -9.79 -18.71 -36.73
CA HIS A 585 -10.02 -20.11 -37.00
C HIS A 585 -11.38 -20.40 -37.65
N GLN A 586 -12.41 -19.66 -37.25
CA GLN A 586 -13.75 -19.81 -37.87
C GLN A 586 -13.85 -19.18 -39.27
N GLN A 587 -13.03 -18.15 -39.54
CA GLN A 587 -13.01 -17.46 -40.86
C GLN A 587 -11.98 -18.05 -41.83
N SER A 588 -11.00 -18.82 -41.35
CA SER A 588 -10.11 -19.56 -42.25
C SER A 588 -10.88 -20.70 -42.88
N PRO A 589 -10.93 -20.79 -44.24
CA PRO A 589 -11.53 -21.93 -44.90
C PRO A 589 -10.87 -23.20 -44.35
N THR A 590 -11.66 -24.17 -43.94
CA THR A 590 -11.08 -25.44 -43.49
C THR A 590 -10.23 -26.01 -44.63
N ALA A 591 -9.17 -26.74 -44.30
CA ALA A 591 -8.34 -27.37 -45.34
C ALA A 591 -9.18 -28.22 -46.30
N ALA A 592 -10.28 -28.80 -45.81
CA ALA A 592 -11.26 -29.53 -46.63
C ALA A 592 -12.03 -28.58 -47.60
N ASP A 593 -12.47 -27.40 -47.13
CA ASP A 593 -13.17 -26.43 -47.97
C ASP A 593 -12.25 -25.85 -49.06
N ALA A 594 -10.99 -25.58 -48.71
CA ALA A 594 -10.00 -25.10 -49.66
C ALA A 594 -9.70 -26.15 -50.77
N ILE A 595 -9.60 -27.43 -50.41
CA ILE A 595 -9.43 -28.51 -51.38
C ILE A 595 -10.70 -28.67 -52.27
N LEU A 596 -11.89 -28.64 -51.67
CA LEU A 596 -13.14 -28.73 -52.42
C LEU A 596 -13.37 -27.52 -53.33
N HIS A 597 -12.93 -26.35 -52.92
CA HIS A 597 -12.95 -25.14 -53.74
C HIS A 597 -11.97 -25.23 -54.93
N LEU A 598 -10.74 -25.76 -54.70
CA LEU A 598 -9.80 -26.01 -55.79
C LEU A 598 -10.40 -26.93 -56.85
N LEU A 599 -11.15 -27.96 -56.43
CA LEU A 599 -11.81 -28.95 -57.31
C LEU A 599 -13.19 -28.49 -57.79
N SER A 600 -13.61 -27.27 -57.52
CA SER A 600 -14.94 -26.76 -57.91
C SER A 600 -15.06 -26.46 -59.41
N ASP A 601 -13.92 -26.32 -60.10
CA ASP A 601 -13.86 -26.11 -61.55
C ASP A 601 -14.15 -27.37 -62.38
N GLY A 602 -14.28 -28.51 -61.73
CA GLY A 602 -14.60 -29.79 -62.36
C GLY A 602 -13.41 -30.46 -63.06
N HIS A 603 -12.19 -29.91 -62.94
CA HIS A 603 -10.99 -30.48 -63.54
C HIS A 603 -10.20 -31.36 -62.56
N ARG A 604 -9.32 -32.19 -63.08
CA ARG A 604 -8.36 -32.98 -62.29
C ARG A 604 -7.19 -32.10 -61.90
N HIS A 605 -6.86 -32.04 -60.61
CA HIS A 605 -5.72 -31.29 -60.09
C HIS A 605 -4.65 -32.23 -59.56
N HIS A 606 -3.39 -31.93 -59.87
CA HIS A 606 -2.28 -32.74 -59.37
C HIS A 606 -2.04 -32.43 -57.87
N LEU A 607 -1.66 -33.43 -57.08
CA LEU A 607 -1.40 -33.27 -55.63
C LEU A 607 -0.40 -32.16 -55.29
N SER A 608 0.55 -31.87 -56.19
CA SER A 608 1.49 -30.75 -55.97
C SER A 608 0.82 -29.38 -55.93
N GLU A 609 -0.40 -29.24 -56.42
CA GLU A 609 -1.12 -27.94 -56.38
C GLU A 609 -1.65 -27.60 -54.98
N LEU A 610 -1.75 -28.60 -54.10
CA LEU A 610 -2.04 -28.39 -52.69
C LEU A 610 -1.00 -27.48 -52.00
N HIS A 611 0.26 -27.54 -52.44
CA HIS A 611 1.31 -26.66 -51.89
C HIS A 611 1.14 -25.17 -52.26
N ARG A 612 0.23 -24.82 -53.18
CA ARG A 612 -0.10 -23.45 -53.56
C ARG A 612 -1.18 -22.85 -52.65
N LEU A 613 -1.86 -23.70 -51.87
CA LEU A 613 -2.87 -23.21 -50.93
C LEU A 613 -2.17 -22.64 -49.69
N PRO A 614 -2.63 -21.50 -49.15
CA PRO A 614 -2.00 -20.82 -48.02
C PRO A 614 -2.36 -21.49 -46.67
N LEU A 615 -2.15 -22.80 -46.58
CA LEU A 615 -2.48 -23.65 -45.44
C LEU A 615 -1.34 -24.62 -45.14
N PRO A 616 -1.13 -25.02 -43.86
CA PRO A 616 -0.09 -25.99 -43.50
C PRO A 616 -0.25 -27.32 -44.24
N THR A 617 0.85 -27.84 -44.77
CA THR A 617 0.88 -29.09 -45.57
C THR A 617 0.31 -30.28 -44.81
N GLU A 618 0.54 -30.34 -43.48
CA GLU A 618 -0.02 -31.41 -42.63
C GLU A 618 -1.55 -31.37 -42.57
N ALA A 619 -2.12 -30.18 -42.38
CA ALA A 619 -3.58 -30.00 -42.36
C ALA A 619 -4.24 -30.32 -43.70
N LEU A 620 -3.58 -29.96 -44.81
CA LEU A 620 -4.04 -30.29 -46.16
C LEU A 620 -4.00 -31.81 -46.43
N ASN A 621 -2.94 -32.50 -46.00
CA ASN A 621 -2.83 -33.94 -46.15
C ASN A 621 -3.85 -34.70 -45.29
N GLU A 622 -4.13 -34.23 -44.09
CA GLU A 622 -5.15 -34.84 -43.23
C GLU A 622 -6.56 -34.63 -43.79
N ALA A 623 -6.86 -33.40 -44.25
CA ALA A 623 -8.13 -33.07 -44.89
C ALA A 623 -8.33 -33.90 -46.19
N LEU A 624 -7.29 -34.05 -46.98
CA LEU A 624 -7.33 -34.87 -48.19
C LEU A 624 -7.66 -36.35 -47.87
N ARG A 625 -6.97 -36.95 -46.88
CA ARG A 625 -7.26 -38.32 -46.45
C ARG A 625 -8.71 -38.49 -45.99
N ARG A 626 -9.22 -37.51 -45.27
CA ARG A 626 -10.60 -37.49 -44.78
C ARG A 626 -11.60 -37.40 -45.95
N LEU A 627 -11.39 -36.48 -46.90
CA LEU A 627 -12.26 -36.29 -48.06
C LEU A 627 -12.26 -37.49 -48.99
N VAL A 628 -11.14 -38.22 -49.12
CA VAL A 628 -11.06 -39.50 -49.82
C VAL A 628 -11.81 -40.59 -49.07
N ALA A 629 -11.67 -40.69 -47.74
CA ALA A 629 -12.41 -41.63 -46.91
C ALA A 629 -13.93 -41.37 -46.90
N GLU A 630 -14.33 -40.10 -47.04
CA GLU A 630 -15.75 -39.69 -47.16
C GLU A 630 -16.29 -39.85 -48.61
N GLU A 631 -15.52 -40.44 -49.52
CA GLU A 631 -15.87 -40.64 -50.95
C GLU A 631 -16.25 -39.31 -51.68
N LYS A 632 -15.75 -38.17 -51.20
CA LYS A 632 -15.99 -36.86 -51.83
C LYS A 632 -14.96 -36.52 -52.90
N ILE A 633 -13.80 -37.16 -52.84
CA ILE A 633 -12.68 -36.97 -53.78
C ILE A 633 -12.14 -38.35 -54.19
N LEU A 634 -11.89 -38.50 -55.46
CA LEU A 634 -11.16 -39.66 -56.01
C LEU A 634 -9.68 -39.28 -56.20
N LEU A 635 -8.81 -40.22 -55.85
CA LEU A 635 -7.37 -40.03 -55.97
C LEU A 635 -6.85 -41.14 -56.93
N ASN A 636 -6.45 -40.78 -58.15
CA ASN A 636 -5.92 -41.69 -59.16
C ASN A 636 -4.62 -41.11 -59.76
N ASP A 637 -3.55 -41.91 -59.78
CA ASP A 637 -2.26 -41.60 -60.41
C ASP A 637 -1.69 -40.21 -60.02
N GLY A 638 -1.85 -39.81 -58.75
CA GLY A 638 -1.36 -38.49 -58.22
C GLY A 638 -2.26 -37.27 -58.53
N PHE A 639 -3.45 -37.51 -59.09
CA PHE A 639 -4.46 -36.46 -59.35
C PHE A 639 -5.67 -36.65 -58.45
N MET A 640 -6.22 -35.50 -58.03
CA MET A 640 -7.45 -35.35 -57.26
C MET A 640 -8.60 -34.98 -58.18
N GLU A 641 -9.75 -35.58 -58.00
CA GLU A 641 -10.97 -35.28 -58.74
C GLU A 641 -12.18 -35.32 -57.80
N LYS A 642 -13.08 -34.35 -57.94
CA LYS A 642 -14.31 -34.30 -57.14
C LYS A 642 -15.24 -35.43 -57.57
N GLN A 643 -15.66 -36.27 -56.64
CA GLN A 643 -16.64 -37.30 -56.92
C GLN A 643 -18.03 -36.69 -57.12
N VAL A 644 -18.61 -36.80 -58.34
CA VAL A 644 -19.99 -36.38 -58.59
C VAL A 644 -20.87 -37.51 -58.06
N SER A 645 -21.62 -37.26 -57.01
CA SER A 645 -22.63 -38.20 -56.50
C SER A 645 -23.63 -38.41 -57.59
N GLY A 646 -23.55 -39.60 -58.21
CA GLY A 646 -24.55 -40.11 -59.19
C GLY A 646 -25.91 -40.15 -58.49
N THR A 647 -26.89 -39.54 -59.12
CA THR A 647 -28.32 -39.62 -58.81
C THR A 647 -28.83 -41.04 -58.83
#